data_0ef20596e993705e82dc16acd7972c99
#
_entry.id   0ef20596e993705e82dc16acd7972c99
#
_cell.length_a   1.000
_cell.length_b   1.000
_cell.length_c   1.000
_cell.angle_alpha   90.00
_cell.angle_beta   90.00
_cell.angle_gamma   90.00
#
_symmetry.space_group_name_H-M   'P 1'
#
loop_
_entity.id
_entity.type
_entity.pdbx_description
1 polymer ?
#
loop_
_entity_poly.entity_id
_entity_poly.type
_entity_poly.pdbx_seq_one_letter_code
_entity_poly.pdbx_strand_id
1 'polypeptide(L)'
;MTILRFPPQAIAQAQNVHLSDSLWQRPQVQGITIDGPHSRDLDDAIWIEATPSGAILWVHIADVAELVHPGSFLDKVVLARTQTRYFGRGNDPMLPRELSENKLSLLAFQERPTLSVRIRLDAAAQIEEVGIFESWLSSQKKFSYQEADSAQNDPRSPFQETLHLSHQWAERLNRARGLAGAIGGIATGRGDWLDEDGRPIRAEERRYNSHLIIQEFMIAANRAVAQWLADADAVALYRNHTARDIAPDRETMYKTLLMLGSGAALRRQVQNWLNRADYGPVLIGHFALNLPAYCHFTSPIRRLADLINHRIVKARLHDQRPPYTKTDLEQLAQYIAHVTREYENESEEYFKGQRKQQHQESLRIAAELEQVTEKEFSHLLKYAITHKDLEPIRKEVEARLEDKRLQIQDLYLLLFRSDERALQQRVCAHLAQNVQDGPSIISMACSVEEQWQQFRFVEEIGPPFQAWLEVERGGQVWTTVDVSVHPRKQGARHHACLAWIQAYVEDALVTPEQREQARKVVVEKERAPFSGEREEIRLSAETIAQEQVIAEPKLMHPILTKTLKDEQNLIGLLSELCQAFQWPSAEYEFSDAEDEFSCECQLEAMNERFSGKASAPKKQLAKHRAARVVLEQLQ
;
A
#
# COMPACT_ATOMS: atom_id res chain seq x y z
N MET A 1 -4.40 -27.58 -1.14
CA MET A 1 -3.36 -27.56 -0.10
C MET A 1 -3.68 -28.62 0.95
N THR A 2 -2.75 -29.51 1.22
CA THR A 2 -2.92 -30.60 2.19
C THR A 2 -2.15 -30.26 3.45
N ILE A 3 -2.80 -30.32 4.61
CA ILE A 3 -2.12 -30.21 5.91
C ILE A 3 -1.28 -31.48 6.11
N LEU A 4 0.02 -31.29 6.25
CA LEU A 4 0.95 -32.42 6.44
C LEU A 4 0.84 -32.93 7.89
N ARG A 5 0.49 -34.20 8.07
CA ARG A 5 0.48 -34.82 9.39
C ARG A 5 1.89 -34.97 9.92
N PHE A 6 2.07 -34.72 11.22
CA PHE A 6 3.33 -35.03 11.88
C PHE A 6 3.51 -36.54 12.02
N PRO A 7 4.72 -37.07 11.81
CA PRO A 7 5.02 -38.47 12.13
C PRO A 7 4.76 -38.77 13.60
N PRO A 8 4.21 -39.96 13.95
CA PRO A 8 3.92 -40.33 15.35
C PRO A 8 5.10 -40.16 16.29
N GLN A 9 6.31 -40.44 15.82
CA GLN A 9 7.55 -40.28 16.58
C GLN A 9 7.83 -38.81 16.94
N ALA A 10 7.55 -37.86 16.04
CA ALA A 10 7.69 -36.42 16.33
C ALA A 10 6.70 -35.97 17.39
N ILE A 11 5.44 -36.45 17.31
CA ILE A 11 4.40 -36.16 18.30
C ILE A 11 4.82 -36.74 19.68
N ALA A 12 5.26 -37.98 19.71
CA ALA A 12 5.72 -38.62 20.95
C ALA A 12 6.94 -37.88 21.55
N GLN A 13 7.90 -37.46 20.74
CA GLN A 13 9.02 -36.65 21.23
C GLN A 13 8.58 -35.32 21.76
N ALA A 14 7.65 -34.60 21.08
CA ALA A 14 7.10 -33.35 21.53
C ALA A 14 6.33 -33.44 22.86
N GLN A 15 5.61 -34.56 23.08
CA GLN A 15 4.89 -34.82 24.31
C GLN A 15 5.84 -35.13 25.49
N ASN A 16 6.90 -35.87 25.23
CA ASN A 16 7.83 -36.39 26.26
C ASN A 16 9.00 -35.45 26.57
N VAL A 17 9.23 -34.42 25.78
CA VAL A 17 10.26 -33.42 26.08
C VAL A 17 9.86 -32.57 27.28
N HIS A 18 10.78 -32.39 28.23
CA HIS A 18 10.60 -31.60 29.42
C HIS A 18 11.64 -30.50 29.50
N LEU A 19 11.27 -29.38 30.07
CA LEU A 19 12.18 -28.31 30.44
C LEU A 19 13.05 -28.78 31.61
N SER A 20 14.34 -28.55 31.54
CA SER A 20 15.26 -28.93 32.64
C SER A 20 15.03 -27.99 33.84
N ASP A 21 15.13 -28.56 35.06
CA ASP A 21 15.05 -27.76 36.28
C ASP A 21 16.17 -26.71 36.39
N SER A 22 17.30 -26.92 35.70
CA SER A 22 18.38 -25.92 35.66
C SER A 22 18.02 -24.60 34.99
N LEU A 23 16.94 -24.57 34.17
CA LEU A 23 16.47 -23.37 33.48
C LEU A 23 15.93 -22.30 34.46
N TRP A 24 15.49 -22.69 35.67
CA TRP A 24 15.07 -21.78 36.73
C TRP A 24 16.20 -20.90 37.26
N GLN A 25 17.45 -21.25 37.00
CA GLN A 25 18.62 -20.45 37.38
C GLN A 25 18.88 -19.28 36.42
N ARG A 26 18.19 -19.24 35.28
CA ARG A 26 18.29 -18.12 34.34
C ARG A 26 17.73 -16.83 34.94
N PRO A 27 18.23 -15.65 34.54
CA PRO A 27 17.67 -14.37 34.94
C PRO A 27 16.16 -14.30 34.70
N GLN A 28 15.40 -13.91 35.71
CA GLN A 28 13.95 -13.73 35.61
C GLN A 28 13.65 -12.43 34.90
N VAL A 29 12.78 -12.47 33.91
CA VAL A 29 12.32 -11.30 33.14
C VAL A 29 10.81 -11.27 33.05
N GLN A 30 10.26 -10.10 32.82
CA GLN A 30 8.82 -9.90 32.63
C GLN A 30 8.54 -9.35 31.23
N GLY A 31 7.32 -9.61 30.73
CA GLY A 31 6.92 -9.11 29.43
C GLY A 31 5.43 -9.33 29.16
N ILE A 32 4.96 -8.71 28.12
CA ILE A 32 3.62 -8.87 27.55
C ILE A 32 3.72 -9.35 26.09
N THR A 33 2.75 -10.11 25.64
CA THR A 33 2.63 -10.50 24.23
C THR A 33 1.50 -9.73 23.55
N ILE A 34 1.70 -9.34 22.26
CA ILE A 34 0.67 -8.68 21.45
C ILE A 34 0.62 -9.42 20.11
N ASP A 35 -0.51 -10.07 19.83
CA ASP A 35 -0.68 -10.89 18.63
C ASP A 35 -2.17 -10.95 18.21
N GLY A 36 -2.51 -11.70 17.18
CA GLY A 36 -3.89 -11.94 16.76
C GLY A 36 -4.75 -12.52 17.90
N PRO A 37 -6.08 -12.26 17.92
CA PRO A 37 -6.94 -12.68 19.03
C PRO A 37 -6.96 -14.20 19.21
N HIS A 38 -6.77 -14.97 18.15
CA HIS A 38 -6.79 -16.43 18.15
C HIS A 38 -5.41 -17.08 18.05
N SER A 39 -4.32 -16.27 17.99
CA SER A 39 -2.95 -16.80 17.98
C SER A 39 -2.64 -17.56 19.25
N ARG A 40 -2.03 -18.74 19.08
CA ARG A 40 -1.58 -19.61 20.15
C ARG A 40 -0.08 -19.87 20.13
N ASP A 41 0.56 -19.62 19.02
CA ASP A 41 1.99 -19.79 18.76
C ASP A 41 2.73 -18.45 18.96
N LEU A 42 2.81 -18.02 20.24
CA LEU A 42 3.36 -16.73 20.64
C LEU A 42 4.89 -16.83 20.70
N ASP A 43 5.57 -16.29 19.71
CA ASP A 43 7.01 -16.30 19.58
C ASP A 43 7.71 -15.28 20.47
N ASP A 44 7.12 -14.09 20.64
CA ASP A 44 7.74 -12.89 21.22
C ASP A 44 6.93 -12.25 22.33
N ALA A 45 7.63 -11.72 23.31
CA ALA A 45 7.11 -10.82 24.33
C ALA A 45 8.00 -9.59 24.43
N ILE A 46 7.41 -8.47 24.80
CA ILE A 46 8.08 -7.17 24.85
C ILE A 46 7.97 -6.53 26.23
N TRP A 47 8.97 -5.70 26.56
CA TRP A 47 8.94 -4.79 27.70
C TRP A 47 9.77 -3.55 27.39
N ILE A 48 9.46 -2.42 28.02
CA ILE A 48 10.20 -1.19 27.84
C ILE A 48 10.27 -0.40 29.15
N GLU A 49 11.40 0.24 29.37
CA GLU A 49 11.67 1.08 30.54
C GLU A 49 12.26 2.42 30.08
N ALA A 50 11.71 3.51 30.61
CA ALA A 50 12.28 4.84 30.37
C ALA A 50 13.60 5.01 31.14
N THR A 51 14.57 5.70 30.55
CA THR A 51 15.78 6.13 31.21
C THR A 51 15.96 7.66 31.08
N PRO A 52 16.78 8.30 31.88
CA PRO A 52 17.01 9.75 31.77
C PRO A 52 17.51 10.20 30.38
N SER A 53 18.23 9.34 29.66
CA SER A 53 18.81 9.63 28.35
C SER A 53 18.12 8.95 27.18
N GLY A 54 17.11 8.10 27.42
CA GLY A 54 16.48 7.33 26.35
C GLY A 54 15.53 6.26 26.88
N ALA A 55 15.69 5.00 26.42
CA ALA A 55 14.93 3.85 26.91
C ALA A 55 15.74 2.56 26.86
N ILE A 56 15.29 1.57 27.63
CA ILE A 56 15.74 0.18 27.49
C ILE A 56 14.57 -0.62 26.96
N LEU A 57 14.75 -1.16 25.77
CA LEU A 57 13.82 -2.06 25.12
C LEU A 57 14.24 -3.51 25.38
N TRP A 58 13.29 -4.33 25.76
CA TRP A 58 13.45 -5.76 25.96
C TRP A 58 12.58 -6.51 24.95
N VAL A 59 13.19 -7.46 24.26
CA VAL A 59 12.49 -8.40 23.36
C VAL A 59 12.87 -9.80 23.80
N HIS A 60 11.88 -10.57 24.22
CA HIS A 60 12.03 -11.94 24.70
C HIS A 60 11.46 -12.90 23.70
N ILE A 61 12.28 -13.81 23.19
CA ILE A 61 11.89 -14.76 22.15
C ILE A 61 11.90 -16.18 22.70
N ALA A 62 10.87 -16.95 22.43
CA ALA A 62 10.75 -18.34 22.85
C ALA A 62 12.00 -19.14 22.50
N ASP A 63 12.64 -19.80 23.47
CA ASP A 63 13.87 -20.56 23.27
C ASP A 63 13.56 -21.96 22.68
N VAL A 64 13.20 -21.97 21.39
CA VAL A 64 12.89 -23.22 20.66
C VAL A 64 14.12 -24.14 20.60
N ALA A 65 15.31 -23.57 20.56
CA ALA A 65 16.55 -24.32 20.51
C ALA A 65 16.82 -25.15 21.77
N GLU A 66 16.17 -24.79 22.90
CA GLU A 66 16.23 -25.55 24.14
C GLU A 66 15.56 -26.93 24.04
N LEU A 67 14.49 -27.05 23.24
CA LEU A 67 13.73 -28.29 23.09
C LEU A 67 13.95 -29.00 21.75
N VAL A 68 14.37 -28.27 20.72
CA VAL A 68 14.59 -28.82 19.37
C VAL A 68 16.09 -28.84 19.08
N HIS A 69 16.77 -29.90 19.59
CA HIS A 69 18.20 -30.03 19.43
C HIS A 69 18.61 -30.45 18.02
N PRO A 70 19.74 -29.96 17.48
CA PRO A 70 20.27 -30.36 16.19
C PRO A 70 20.40 -31.87 16.06
N GLY A 71 19.97 -32.43 14.92
CA GLY A 71 20.04 -33.87 14.62
C GLY A 71 18.97 -34.74 15.30
N SER A 72 18.12 -34.18 16.18
CA SER A 72 16.98 -34.90 16.76
C SER A 72 15.92 -35.23 15.69
N PHE A 73 14.98 -36.14 16.02
CA PHE A 73 13.89 -36.43 15.08
C PHE A 73 12.98 -35.22 14.85
N LEU A 74 12.71 -34.43 15.89
CA LEU A 74 12.01 -33.14 15.75
C LEU A 74 12.75 -32.20 14.82
N ASP A 75 14.06 -32.09 14.94
CA ASP A 75 14.89 -31.26 14.06
C ASP A 75 14.75 -31.65 12.59
N LYS A 76 14.78 -32.94 12.28
CA LYS A 76 14.57 -33.44 10.92
C LYS A 76 13.20 -33.06 10.35
N VAL A 77 12.16 -33.08 11.19
CA VAL A 77 10.79 -32.69 10.81
C VAL A 77 10.71 -31.16 10.59
N VAL A 78 11.35 -30.38 11.45
CA VAL A 78 11.43 -28.92 11.32
C VAL A 78 12.20 -28.51 10.06
N LEU A 79 13.33 -29.15 9.81
CA LEU A 79 14.11 -28.95 8.58
C LEU A 79 13.26 -29.24 7.32
N ALA A 80 12.50 -30.33 7.32
CA ALA A 80 11.64 -30.67 6.18
C ALA A 80 10.50 -29.67 5.95
N ARG A 81 9.99 -29.03 7.00
CA ARG A 81 8.87 -28.07 6.94
C ARG A 81 9.31 -26.64 6.66
N THR A 82 10.46 -26.25 7.16
CA THR A 82 11.09 -24.91 7.09
C THR A 82 10.31 -23.76 7.71
N GLN A 83 8.99 -23.77 7.64
CA GLN A 83 8.12 -22.72 8.19
C GLN A 83 6.70 -23.21 8.45
N THR A 84 5.98 -22.50 9.32
CA THR A 84 4.52 -22.63 9.46
C THR A 84 3.84 -22.07 8.20
N ARG A 85 2.87 -22.81 7.66
CA ARG A 85 2.09 -22.43 6.49
C ARG A 85 0.71 -21.97 6.94
N TYR A 86 0.32 -20.74 6.60
CA TYR A 86 -0.97 -20.17 6.97
C TYR A 86 -1.94 -20.25 5.80
N PHE A 87 -3.18 -20.68 6.08
CA PHE A 87 -4.28 -20.77 5.12
C PHE A 87 -5.48 -19.99 5.63
N GLY A 88 -6.43 -19.68 4.78
CA GLY A 88 -7.63 -18.94 5.16
C GLY A 88 -8.51 -19.62 6.24
N ARG A 89 -8.32 -20.92 6.51
CA ARG A 89 -9.09 -21.71 7.50
C ARG A 89 -8.22 -22.46 8.50
N GLY A 90 -6.97 -22.04 8.71
CA GLY A 90 -6.07 -22.68 9.67
C GLY A 90 -4.60 -22.55 9.30
N ASN A 91 -3.76 -23.29 9.99
CA ASN A 91 -2.32 -23.34 9.74
C ASN A 91 -1.82 -24.78 9.70
N ASP A 92 -0.71 -25.00 9.00
CA ASP A 92 0.12 -26.22 9.04
C ASP A 92 1.43 -25.85 9.73
N PRO A 93 1.54 -26.09 11.06
CA PRO A 93 2.63 -25.55 11.86
C PRO A 93 3.97 -26.22 11.55
N MET A 94 5.07 -25.49 11.72
CA MET A 94 6.43 -26.02 11.61
C MET A 94 6.73 -27.05 12.70
N LEU A 95 6.26 -26.80 13.90
CA LEU A 95 6.41 -27.66 15.08
C LEU A 95 5.09 -28.35 15.44
N PRO A 96 5.12 -29.56 16.06
CA PRO A 96 3.93 -30.13 16.66
C PRO A 96 3.24 -29.13 17.61
N ARG A 97 1.90 -29.09 17.60
CA ARG A 97 1.12 -28.11 18.39
C ARG A 97 1.39 -28.16 19.89
N GLU A 98 1.78 -29.33 20.40
CA GLU A 98 2.21 -29.48 21.79
C GLU A 98 3.42 -28.59 22.14
N LEU A 99 4.29 -28.33 21.16
CA LEU A 99 5.40 -27.39 21.31
C LEU A 99 4.99 -25.98 20.94
N SER A 100 4.46 -25.78 19.72
CA SER A 100 4.21 -24.45 19.18
C SER A 100 3.10 -23.69 19.89
N GLU A 101 2.07 -24.36 20.39
CA GLU A 101 0.89 -23.72 21.01
C GLU A 101 0.85 -23.91 22.55
N ASN A 102 1.81 -24.68 23.13
CA ASN A 102 1.87 -24.97 24.55
C ASN A 102 3.27 -24.75 25.14
N LYS A 103 4.19 -25.75 25.04
CA LYS A 103 5.44 -25.76 25.82
C LYS A 103 6.40 -24.60 25.50
N LEU A 104 6.41 -24.13 24.26
CA LEU A 104 7.26 -23.02 23.79
C LEU A 104 6.52 -21.68 23.72
N SER A 105 5.20 -21.71 23.52
CA SER A 105 4.42 -20.48 23.39
C SER A 105 4.46 -19.63 24.65
N LEU A 106 4.68 -18.34 24.51
CA LEU A 106 4.78 -17.36 25.60
C LEU A 106 3.38 -16.97 26.14
N LEU A 107 2.60 -17.99 26.52
CA LEU A 107 1.26 -17.84 27.02
C LEU A 107 1.21 -17.00 28.30
N ALA A 108 0.17 -16.18 28.45
CA ALA A 108 -0.03 -15.36 29.64
C ALA A 108 -0.08 -16.20 30.92
N PHE A 109 0.54 -15.70 31.98
CA PHE A 109 0.65 -16.35 33.30
C PHE A 109 1.38 -17.70 33.27
N GLN A 110 2.17 -17.93 32.24
CA GLN A 110 3.04 -19.07 32.12
C GLN A 110 4.50 -18.62 32.10
N GLU A 111 5.35 -19.46 32.66
CA GLU A 111 6.79 -19.22 32.67
C GLU A 111 7.46 -20.05 31.58
N ARG A 112 8.34 -19.40 30.81
CA ARG A 112 8.97 -20.02 29.63
C ARG A 112 10.42 -19.61 29.49
N PRO A 113 11.30 -20.53 29.01
CA PRO A 113 12.67 -20.18 28.63
C PRO A 113 12.63 -19.29 27.39
N THR A 114 13.43 -18.22 27.43
CA THR A 114 13.58 -17.28 26.32
C THR A 114 15.02 -16.95 26.05
N LEU A 115 15.31 -16.49 24.82
CA LEU A 115 16.47 -15.70 24.49
C LEU A 115 16.04 -14.24 24.52
N SER A 116 16.65 -13.44 25.39
CA SER A 116 16.33 -12.03 25.57
C SER A 116 17.34 -11.14 24.88
N VAL A 117 16.83 -10.14 24.18
CA VAL A 117 17.59 -9.06 23.58
C VAL A 117 17.26 -7.77 24.35
N ARG A 118 18.23 -7.25 25.07
CA ARG A 118 18.15 -5.97 25.78
C ARG A 118 18.83 -4.90 24.93
N ILE A 119 18.10 -3.86 24.57
CA ILE A 119 18.59 -2.80 23.69
C ILE A 119 18.47 -1.48 24.43
N ARG A 120 19.60 -0.81 24.66
CA ARG A 120 19.60 0.58 25.14
C ARG A 120 19.51 1.51 23.94
N LEU A 121 18.56 2.42 24.00
CA LEU A 121 18.31 3.44 23.00
C LEU A 121 18.61 4.82 23.58
N ASP A 122 19.29 5.67 22.79
CA ASP A 122 19.44 7.09 23.10
C ASP A 122 18.18 7.89 22.78
N ALA A 123 18.17 9.19 23.06
CA ALA A 123 17.05 10.09 22.79
C ALA A 123 16.68 10.20 21.29
N ALA A 124 17.62 9.90 20.39
CA ALA A 124 17.42 9.86 18.94
C ALA A 124 17.01 8.47 18.42
N ALA A 125 16.70 7.53 19.33
CA ALA A 125 16.38 6.14 19.02
C ALA A 125 17.52 5.37 18.31
N GLN A 126 18.79 5.76 18.55
CA GLN A 126 19.93 4.98 18.11
C GLN A 126 20.30 3.93 19.16
N ILE A 127 20.74 2.78 18.70
CA ILE A 127 21.18 1.69 19.57
C ILE A 127 22.56 2.04 20.14
N GLU A 128 22.66 2.16 21.46
CA GLU A 128 23.93 2.40 22.18
C GLU A 128 24.57 1.11 22.68
N GLU A 129 23.74 0.17 23.17
CA GLU A 129 24.21 -1.05 23.81
C GLU A 129 23.24 -2.19 23.53
N VAL A 130 23.78 -3.38 23.32
CA VAL A 130 23.01 -4.60 23.11
C VAL A 130 23.51 -5.68 24.09
N GLY A 131 22.59 -6.28 24.84
CA GLY A 131 22.83 -7.46 25.65
C GLY A 131 21.96 -8.61 25.17
N ILE A 132 22.56 -9.76 24.90
CA ILE A 132 21.84 -10.99 24.52
C ILE A 132 22.14 -12.05 25.56
N PHE A 133 21.12 -12.69 26.10
CA PHE A 133 21.26 -13.69 27.14
C PHE A 133 20.07 -14.63 27.21
N GLU A 134 20.28 -15.81 27.79
CA GLU A 134 19.22 -16.74 28.13
C GLU A 134 18.47 -16.26 29.37
N SER A 135 17.16 -16.35 29.37
CA SER A 135 16.30 -15.85 30.44
C SER A 135 15.11 -16.77 30.70
N TRP A 136 14.40 -16.48 31.77
CA TRP A 136 13.16 -17.13 32.16
C TRP A 136 12.06 -16.07 32.24
N LEU A 137 11.16 -16.08 31.25
CA LEU A 137 10.11 -15.09 31.12
C LEU A 137 8.87 -15.48 31.95
N SER A 138 8.39 -14.56 32.77
CA SER A 138 7.04 -14.58 33.33
C SER A 138 6.15 -13.67 32.48
N SER A 139 5.35 -14.25 31.58
CA SER A 139 4.44 -13.51 30.72
C SER A 139 3.24 -13.00 31.52
N GLN A 140 3.09 -11.67 31.62
CA GLN A 140 2.08 -11.04 32.47
C GLN A 140 0.70 -10.96 31.81
N LYS A 141 0.65 -10.78 30.49
CA LYS A 141 -0.60 -10.60 29.75
C LYS A 141 -0.40 -10.91 28.27
N LYS A 142 -1.38 -11.58 27.67
CA LYS A 142 -1.57 -11.60 26.23
C LYS A 142 -2.59 -10.54 25.83
N PHE A 143 -2.24 -9.70 24.87
CA PHE A 143 -3.14 -8.75 24.23
C PHE A 143 -3.40 -9.18 22.78
N SER A 144 -4.62 -9.00 22.31
CA SER A 144 -4.85 -8.79 20.89
C SER A 144 -4.42 -7.36 20.52
N TYR A 145 -4.17 -7.08 19.24
CA TYR A 145 -3.85 -5.72 18.79
C TYR A 145 -4.93 -4.71 19.20
N GLN A 146 -6.20 -5.08 19.12
CA GLN A 146 -7.32 -4.23 19.55
C GLN A 146 -7.32 -3.97 21.06
N GLU A 147 -7.07 -5.00 21.86
CA GLU A 147 -7.00 -4.85 23.32
C GLU A 147 -5.79 -4.01 23.74
N ALA A 148 -4.65 -4.13 23.06
CA ALA A 148 -3.46 -3.31 23.32
C ALA A 148 -3.73 -1.82 23.06
N ASP A 149 -4.34 -1.49 21.92
CA ASP A 149 -4.73 -0.11 21.59
C ASP A 149 -5.75 0.45 22.59
N SER A 150 -6.72 -0.38 23.04
CA SER A 150 -7.68 0.01 24.05
C SER A 150 -7.01 0.24 25.41
N ALA A 151 -6.11 -0.66 25.83
CA ALA A 151 -5.41 -0.57 27.11
C ALA A 151 -4.41 0.60 27.15
N GLN A 152 -3.81 0.94 26.01
CA GLN A 152 -2.94 2.12 25.88
C GLN A 152 -3.67 3.42 26.23
N ASN A 153 -4.97 3.50 25.98
CA ASN A 153 -5.82 4.67 26.17
C ASN A 153 -6.70 4.60 27.44
N ASP A 154 -6.66 3.52 28.22
CA ASP A 154 -7.41 3.39 29.49
C ASP A 154 -6.52 3.65 30.69
N PRO A 155 -6.68 4.79 31.42
CA PRO A 155 -5.90 5.11 32.61
C PRO A 155 -6.01 4.09 33.75
N ARG A 156 -7.01 3.20 33.70
CA ARG A 156 -7.20 2.14 34.71
C ARG A 156 -6.42 0.86 34.37
N SER A 157 -5.88 0.77 33.15
CA SER A 157 -5.08 -0.38 32.73
C SER A 157 -3.73 -0.37 33.43
N PRO A 158 -3.32 -1.46 34.10
CA PRO A 158 -1.98 -1.55 34.70
C PRO A 158 -0.84 -1.54 33.67
N PHE A 159 -1.16 -1.70 32.38
CA PHE A 159 -0.22 -1.69 31.25
C PHE A 159 -0.28 -0.41 30.42
N GLN A 160 -1.09 0.58 30.82
CA GLN A 160 -1.28 1.82 30.06
C GLN A 160 0.04 2.53 29.80
N GLU A 161 0.85 2.73 30.86
CA GLU A 161 2.15 3.41 30.76
C GLU A 161 3.13 2.63 29.85
N THR A 162 3.23 1.31 30.04
CA THR A 162 4.10 0.44 29.24
C THR A 162 3.73 0.47 27.76
N LEU A 163 2.45 0.36 27.44
CA LEU A 163 1.96 0.37 26.06
C LEU A 163 2.10 1.75 25.41
N HIS A 164 1.84 2.82 26.17
CA HIS A 164 2.03 4.19 25.71
C HIS A 164 3.51 4.49 25.41
N LEU A 165 4.41 4.11 26.31
CA LEU A 165 5.85 4.24 26.13
C LEU A 165 6.33 3.40 24.93
N SER A 166 5.84 2.16 24.81
CA SER A 166 6.16 1.29 23.66
C SER A 166 5.77 1.94 22.35
N HIS A 167 4.58 2.51 22.26
CA HIS A 167 4.11 3.19 21.04
C HIS A 167 4.96 4.43 20.72
N GLN A 168 5.26 5.28 21.71
CA GLN A 168 6.12 6.45 21.50
C GLN A 168 7.51 6.07 20.96
N TRP A 169 8.10 4.99 21.48
CA TRP A 169 9.41 4.54 21.03
C TRP A 169 9.35 3.84 19.68
N ALA A 170 8.27 3.10 19.39
CA ALA A 170 8.04 2.56 18.06
C ALA A 170 7.94 3.66 16.99
N GLU A 171 7.23 4.76 17.28
CA GLU A 171 7.19 5.92 16.39
C GLU A 171 8.56 6.58 16.19
N ARG A 172 9.36 6.71 17.27
CA ARG A 172 10.72 7.25 17.18
C ARG A 172 11.64 6.37 16.35
N LEU A 173 11.60 5.05 16.55
CA LEU A 173 12.37 4.08 15.79
C LEU A 173 11.99 4.11 14.30
N ASN A 174 10.68 4.10 13.99
CA ASN A 174 10.17 4.20 12.63
C ASN A 174 10.63 5.50 11.95
N ARG A 175 10.49 6.63 12.64
CA ARG A 175 10.93 7.94 12.14
C ARG A 175 12.43 7.98 11.90
N ALA A 176 13.25 7.51 12.87
CA ALA A 176 14.71 7.49 12.74
C ALA A 176 15.15 6.65 11.53
N ARG A 177 14.51 5.49 11.33
CA ARG A 177 14.76 4.61 10.19
C ARG A 177 14.32 5.24 8.86
N GLY A 178 13.17 5.90 8.83
CA GLY A 178 12.68 6.65 7.66
C GLY A 178 13.62 7.80 7.28
N LEU A 179 14.10 8.60 8.28
CA LEU A 179 15.09 9.66 8.07
C LEU A 179 16.43 9.11 7.57
N ALA A 180 16.81 7.91 7.98
CA ALA A 180 17.98 7.22 7.46
C ALA A 180 17.79 6.70 6.03
N GLY A 181 16.59 6.79 5.45
CA GLY A 181 16.30 6.39 4.07
C GLY A 181 15.74 4.97 3.92
N ALA A 182 15.21 4.38 4.99
CA ALA A 182 14.48 3.13 4.87
C ALA A 182 13.19 3.33 4.06
N ILE A 183 12.85 2.34 3.22
CA ILE A 183 11.59 2.28 2.47
C ILE A 183 10.68 1.16 3.00
N GLY A 184 11.24 0.17 3.68
CA GLY A 184 10.49 -0.89 4.35
C GLY A 184 9.95 -0.44 5.72
N GLY A 185 8.74 -0.91 6.07
CA GLY A 185 8.09 -0.61 7.34
C GLY A 185 7.51 0.80 7.48
N ILE A 186 7.40 1.59 6.41
CA ILE A 186 6.87 2.95 6.40
C ILE A 186 5.51 3.03 5.71
N ALA A 187 4.71 4.02 6.11
CA ALA A 187 3.45 4.34 5.47
C ALA A 187 3.68 5.06 4.14
N THR A 188 2.91 4.71 3.12
CA THR A 188 2.86 5.47 1.87
C THR A 188 1.91 6.67 2.01
N GLY A 189 2.01 7.65 1.12
CA GLY A 189 1.20 8.87 1.16
C GLY A 189 -0.32 8.66 1.07
N ARG A 190 -0.80 7.43 0.80
CA ARG A 190 -2.22 7.07 0.73
C ARG A 190 -2.64 6.00 1.75
N GLY A 191 -1.85 5.80 2.79
CA GLY A 191 -2.19 4.92 3.91
C GLY A 191 -1.84 3.44 3.74
N ASP A 192 -1.32 3.01 2.57
CA ASP A 192 -0.73 1.68 2.45
C ASP A 192 0.64 1.66 3.16
N TRP A 193 1.04 0.47 3.60
CA TRP A 193 2.32 0.26 4.27
C TRP A 193 3.21 -0.65 3.43
N LEU A 194 4.51 -0.50 3.62
CA LEU A 194 5.49 -1.45 3.11
C LEU A 194 5.98 -2.32 4.27
N ASP A 195 6.05 -3.64 4.07
CA ASP A 195 6.67 -4.53 5.05
C ASP A 195 8.19 -4.34 5.14
N GLU A 196 8.87 -5.14 5.96
CA GLU A 196 10.32 -5.07 6.11
C GLU A 196 11.08 -5.30 4.80
N ASP A 197 10.55 -6.13 3.91
CA ASP A 197 11.10 -6.40 2.59
C ASP A 197 10.69 -5.36 1.53
N GLY A 198 9.90 -4.33 1.91
CA GLY A 198 9.40 -3.31 1.01
C GLY A 198 8.17 -3.72 0.20
N ARG A 199 7.47 -4.81 0.57
CA ARG A 199 6.26 -5.26 -0.11
C ARG A 199 5.03 -4.52 0.42
N PRO A 200 4.07 -4.14 -0.44
CA PRO A 200 2.86 -3.46 0.00
C PRO A 200 1.94 -4.38 0.84
N ILE A 201 1.61 -3.93 2.04
CA ILE A 201 0.61 -4.52 2.94
C ILE A 201 -0.67 -3.70 2.81
N ARG A 202 -1.83 -4.35 2.91
CA ARG A 202 -3.12 -3.67 2.89
C ARG A 202 -3.31 -2.86 4.18
N ALA A 203 -3.89 -1.66 4.07
CA ALA A 203 -4.20 -0.80 5.22
C ALA A 203 -5.07 -1.52 6.28
N GLU A 204 -5.95 -2.43 5.85
CA GLU A 204 -6.80 -3.24 6.72
C GLU A 204 -6.00 -4.19 7.63
N GLU A 205 -4.82 -4.65 7.17
CA GLU A 205 -3.93 -5.55 7.91
C GLU A 205 -3.15 -4.82 9.01
N ARG A 206 -3.12 -3.48 8.98
CA ARG A 206 -2.47 -2.59 9.96
C ARG A 206 -3.44 -1.61 10.62
N ARG A 207 -4.57 -2.11 11.02
CA ARG A 207 -5.66 -1.33 11.57
C ARG A 207 -5.35 -0.70 12.95
N TYR A 208 -4.41 -1.27 13.72
CA TYR A 208 -4.12 -0.91 15.10
C TYR A 208 -2.71 -0.32 15.26
N ASN A 209 -2.56 0.65 16.17
CA ASN A 209 -1.28 1.28 16.48
C ASN A 209 -0.25 0.28 17.02
N SER A 210 -0.72 -0.71 17.78
CA SER A 210 0.10 -1.78 18.33
C SER A 210 0.80 -2.66 17.30
N HIS A 211 0.36 -2.67 16.02
CA HIS A 211 1.14 -3.29 14.95
C HIS A 211 2.49 -2.58 14.73
N LEU A 212 2.54 -1.26 14.92
CA LEU A 212 3.79 -0.52 14.81
C LEU A 212 4.75 -0.89 15.95
N ILE A 213 4.23 -1.09 17.16
CA ILE A 213 5.02 -1.51 18.31
C ILE A 213 5.76 -2.83 17.99
N ILE A 214 5.01 -3.86 17.63
CA ILE A 214 5.58 -5.17 17.33
C ILE A 214 6.56 -5.10 16.15
N GLN A 215 6.17 -4.43 15.05
CA GLN A 215 7.06 -4.28 13.91
C GLN A 215 8.42 -3.66 14.28
N GLU A 216 8.41 -2.49 14.91
CA GLU A 216 9.65 -1.77 15.16
C GLU A 216 10.52 -2.45 16.21
N PHE A 217 9.90 -3.08 17.22
CA PHE A 217 10.64 -3.81 18.24
C PHE A 217 11.27 -5.08 17.68
N MET A 218 10.56 -5.79 16.79
CA MET A 218 11.12 -6.96 16.09
C MET A 218 12.24 -6.56 15.12
N ILE A 219 12.08 -5.47 14.38
CA ILE A 219 13.14 -4.94 13.50
C ILE A 219 14.39 -4.56 14.34
N ALA A 220 14.19 -3.88 15.47
CA ALA A 220 15.28 -3.50 16.35
C ALA A 220 16.03 -4.72 16.92
N ALA A 221 15.30 -5.73 17.38
CA ALA A 221 15.90 -6.98 17.89
C ALA A 221 16.64 -7.76 16.81
N ASN A 222 16.03 -7.96 15.63
CA ASN A 222 16.65 -8.63 14.49
C ASN A 222 17.94 -7.91 14.03
N ARG A 223 17.92 -6.57 13.96
CA ARG A 223 19.11 -5.74 13.69
C ARG A 223 20.17 -5.92 14.76
N ALA A 224 19.79 -5.84 16.02
CA ALA A 224 20.71 -5.94 17.15
C ALA A 224 21.45 -7.28 17.17
N VAL A 225 20.71 -8.38 16.98
CA VAL A 225 21.30 -9.74 16.92
C VAL A 225 22.22 -9.89 15.71
N ALA A 226 21.77 -9.43 14.52
CA ALA A 226 22.59 -9.51 13.32
C ALA A 226 23.92 -8.74 13.46
N GLN A 227 23.87 -7.53 14.01
CA GLN A 227 25.07 -6.73 14.25
C GLN A 227 25.98 -7.36 15.32
N TRP A 228 25.41 -7.87 16.41
CA TRP A 228 26.18 -8.56 17.47
C TRP A 228 26.91 -9.82 16.95
N LEU A 229 26.30 -10.55 16.02
CA LEU A 229 26.95 -11.69 15.34
C LEU A 229 28.03 -11.21 14.35
N ALA A 230 27.74 -10.17 13.58
CA ALA A 230 28.67 -9.60 12.59
C ALA A 230 29.93 -9.01 13.25
N ASP A 231 29.77 -8.24 14.33
CA ASP A 231 30.88 -7.62 15.08
C ASP A 231 31.85 -8.67 15.68
N ALA A 232 31.37 -9.89 15.83
CA ALA A 232 32.15 -11.02 16.32
C ALA A 232 32.72 -11.92 15.21
N ASP A 233 32.54 -11.55 13.95
CA ASP A 233 32.87 -12.39 12.79
C ASP A 233 32.28 -13.82 12.89
N ALA A 234 31.11 -13.92 13.54
CA ALA A 234 30.42 -15.18 13.72
C ALA A 234 29.64 -15.56 12.46
N VAL A 235 29.64 -16.84 12.12
CA VAL A 235 28.73 -17.35 11.07
C VAL A 235 27.27 -17.09 11.50
N ALA A 236 26.43 -16.64 10.57
CA ALA A 236 25.01 -16.41 10.82
C ALA A 236 24.20 -16.59 9.53
N LEU A 237 22.90 -16.80 9.67
CA LEU A 237 21.99 -16.81 8.53
C LEU A 237 21.34 -15.42 8.42
N TYR A 238 21.98 -14.54 7.65
CA TYR A 238 21.50 -13.18 7.42
C TYR A 238 20.29 -13.16 6.49
N ARG A 239 19.43 -12.18 6.66
CA ARG A 239 18.34 -11.83 5.74
C ARG A 239 18.83 -10.68 4.86
N ASN A 240 19.29 -11.00 3.67
CA ASN A 240 19.84 -10.04 2.73
C ASN A 240 18.78 -9.50 1.78
N HIS A 241 18.87 -8.22 1.44
CA HIS A 241 17.97 -7.59 0.48
C HIS A 241 18.72 -6.56 -0.35
N THR A 242 18.52 -6.55 -1.67
CA THR A 242 19.21 -5.67 -2.60
C THR A 242 18.23 -4.96 -3.53
N ALA A 243 18.62 -3.80 -4.04
CA ALA A 243 17.97 -3.18 -5.18
C ALA A 243 18.44 -3.84 -6.48
N ARG A 244 17.64 -3.74 -7.53
CA ARG A 244 18.03 -4.15 -8.89
C ARG A 244 18.88 -3.07 -9.53
N ASP A 245 19.68 -3.42 -10.53
CA ASP A 245 20.57 -2.48 -11.24
C ASP A 245 19.81 -1.33 -11.92
N ILE A 246 18.55 -1.55 -12.29
CA ILE A 246 17.67 -0.54 -12.90
C ILE A 246 16.98 0.37 -11.87
N ALA A 247 17.16 0.12 -10.57
CA ALA A 247 16.55 0.95 -9.54
C ALA A 247 17.20 2.33 -9.51
N PRO A 248 16.43 3.41 -9.31
CA PRO A 248 16.99 4.73 -9.10
C PRO A 248 17.69 4.82 -7.74
N ASP A 249 18.34 5.94 -7.48
CA ASP A 249 18.85 6.20 -6.14
C ASP A 249 17.75 6.17 -5.07
N ARG A 250 18.15 5.96 -3.83
CA ARG A 250 17.22 5.74 -2.70
C ARG A 250 16.26 6.89 -2.47
N GLU A 251 16.71 8.13 -2.64
CA GLU A 251 15.87 9.32 -2.42
C GLU A 251 14.77 9.44 -3.49
N THR A 252 15.15 9.24 -4.75
CA THR A 252 14.23 9.19 -5.89
C THR A 252 13.22 8.06 -5.74
N MET A 253 13.69 6.88 -5.32
CA MET A 253 12.84 5.73 -5.05
C MET A 253 11.79 6.04 -3.97
N TYR A 254 12.23 6.60 -2.84
CA TYR A 254 11.35 6.97 -1.72
C TYR A 254 10.27 7.97 -2.15
N LYS A 255 10.67 9.07 -2.81
CA LYS A 255 9.75 10.09 -3.33
C LYS A 255 8.72 9.49 -4.29
N THR A 256 9.16 8.63 -5.21
CA THR A 256 8.26 8.00 -6.19
C THR A 256 7.28 7.04 -5.52
N LEU A 257 7.72 6.23 -4.56
CA LEU A 257 6.83 5.31 -3.82
C LEU A 257 5.77 6.08 -3.02
N LEU A 258 6.13 7.22 -2.42
CA LEU A 258 5.17 8.11 -1.75
C LEU A 258 4.14 8.69 -2.73
N MET A 259 4.57 9.10 -3.95
CA MET A 259 3.67 9.67 -4.97
C MET A 259 2.72 8.62 -5.55
N LEU A 260 3.18 7.39 -5.76
CA LEU A 260 2.35 6.30 -6.30
C LEU A 260 1.22 5.91 -5.34
N GLY A 261 1.42 6.12 -4.05
CA GLY A 261 0.42 5.86 -3.02
C GLY A 261 0.16 4.36 -2.84
N SER A 262 -0.97 3.86 -3.34
CA SER A 262 -1.43 2.49 -3.08
C SER A 262 -1.72 1.69 -4.35
N GLY A 263 -1.91 0.39 -4.21
CA GLY A 263 -2.48 -0.47 -5.25
C GLY A 263 -1.48 -1.11 -6.21
N ALA A 264 -1.95 -1.40 -7.43
CA ALA A 264 -1.21 -2.19 -8.42
C ALA A 264 0.06 -1.48 -8.93
N ALA A 265 0.01 -0.15 -9.09
CA ALA A 265 1.15 0.65 -9.56
C ALA A 265 2.31 0.60 -8.55
N LEU A 266 2.02 0.79 -7.26
CA LEU A 266 3.01 0.67 -6.19
C LEU A 266 3.65 -0.72 -6.17
N ARG A 267 2.84 -1.79 -6.20
CA ARG A 267 3.34 -3.18 -6.23
C ARG A 267 4.24 -3.44 -7.41
N ARG A 268 3.83 -3.02 -8.62
CA ARG A 268 4.64 -3.19 -9.85
C ARG A 268 5.97 -2.45 -9.73
N GLN A 269 5.96 -1.22 -9.22
CA GLN A 269 7.16 -0.41 -9.10
C GLN A 269 8.15 -0.99 -8.09
N VAL A 270 7.66 -1.45 -6.93
CA VAL A 270 8.48 -2.17 -5.95
C VAL A 270 9.11 -3.42 -6.57
N GLN A 271 8.32 -4.24 -7.29
CA GLN A 271 8.83 -5.45 -7.96
C GLN A 271 9.87 -5.14 -9.05
N ASN A 272 9.74 -4.00 -9.72
CA ASN A 272 10.71 -3.59 -10.74
C ASN A 272 12.05 -3.14 -10.13
N TRP A 273 12.03 -2.54 -8.94
CA TRP A 273 13.21 -1.93 -8.33
C TRP A 273 13.91 -2.79 -7.29
N LEU A 274 13.17 -3.69 -6.64
CA LEU A 274 13.70 -4.50 -5.55
C LEU A 274 13.81 -5.96 -5.94
N ASN A 275 14.90 -6.59 -5.51
CA ASN A 275 15.00 -8.04 -5.51
C ASN A 275 14.14 -8.62 -4.37
N ARG A 276 13.95 -9.92 -4.38
CA ARG A 276 13.39 -10.61 -3.20
C ARG A 276 14.47 -10.68 -2.12
N ALA A 277 14.07 -10.50 -0.87
CA ALA A 277 14.98 -10.76 0.24
C ALA A 277 15.29 -12.25 0.33
N ASP A 278 16.54 -12.58 0.60
CA ASP A 278 17.10 -13.92 0.60
C ASP A 278 17.82 -14.20 1.92
N TYR A 279 17.97 -15.50 2.27
CA TYR A 279 18.87 -15.92 3.32
C TYR A 279 20.25 -16.26 2.76
N GLY A 280 21.29 -16.01 3.55
CA GLY A 280 22.65 -16.40 3.22
C GLY A 280 23.63 -16.12 4.34
N PRO A 281 24.77 -16.86 4.39
CA PRO A 281 25.80 -16.66 5.43
C PRO A 281 26.75 -15.49 5.15
N VAL A 282 26.65 -14.88 3.97
CA VAL A 282 27.41 -13.67 3.63
C VAL A 282 26.57 -12.46 3.99
N LEU A 283 27.16 -11.55 4.74
CA LEU A 283 26.50 -10.28 5.09
C LEU A 283 26.53 -9.33 3.91
N ILE A 284 25.37 -9.01 3.36
CA ILE A 284 25.17 -8.03 2.28
C ILE A 284 24.48 -6.78 2.82
N GLY A 285 23.60 -6.94 3.81
CA GLY A 285 22.73 -5.91 4.35
C GLY A 285 21.31 -6.00 3.82
N HIS A 286 20.44 -5.13 4.32
CA HIS A 286 19.02 -5.12 3.97
C HIS A 286 18.60 -3.79 3.36
N PHE A 287 18.51 -3.74 2.03
CA PHE A 287 18.28 -2.50 1.29
C PHE A 287 17.00 -1.77 1.70
N ALA A 288 15.84 -2.48 1.78
CA ALA A 288 14.58 -1.83 2.11
C ALA A 288 14.56 -1.20 3.51
N LEU A 289 15.17 -1.85 4.50
CA LEU A 289 15.30 -1.33 5.86
C LEU A 289 16.45 -0.34 6.03
N ASN A 290 17.32 -0.21 5.03
CA ASN A 290 18.58 0.54 5.10
C ASN A 290 19.47 0.14 6.28
N LEU A 291 19.61 -1.16 6.47
CA LEU A 291 20.40 -1.73 7.56
C LEU A 291 21.65 -2.45 7.02
N PRO A 292 22.83 -2.22 7.63
CA PRO A 292 24.06 -2.91 7.22
C PRO A 292 24.04 -4.38 7.58
N ALA A 293 23.33 -4.77 8.64
CA ALA A 293 23.14 -6.15 9.07
C ALA A 293 21.68 -6.38 9.49
N TYR A 294 21.12 -7.49 9.03
CA TYR A 294 19.78 -7.93 9.42
C TYR A 294 19.70 -9.46 9.37
N CYS A 295 19.04 -10.06 10.34
CA CYS A 295 18.71 -11.47 10.35
C CYS A 295 17.33 -11.71 10.94
N HIS A 296 16.73 -12.83 10.65
CA HIS A 296 15.54 -13.26 11.36
C HIS A 296 15.94 -14.01 12.63
N PHE A 297 15.35 -13.61 13.76
CA PHE A 297 15.61 -14.16 15.08
C PHE A 297 14.33 -14.25 15.93
N THR A 298 13.32 -13.45 15.61
CA THR A 298 12.17 -13.17 16.49
C THR A 298 11.00 -14.12 16.34
N SER A 299 11.09 -15.15 15.50
CA SER A 299 9.98 -16.10 15.28
C SER A 299 10.42 -17.56 15.08
N PRO A 300 11.15 -18.18 16.03
CA PRO A 300 11.69 -19.52 15.89
C PRO A 300 10.64 -20.65 15.99
N ILE A 301 9.43 -20.38 16.52
CA ILE A 301 8.34 -21.36 16.53
C ILE A 301 7.83 -21.62 15.11
N ARG A 302 7.91 -20.62 14.23
CA ARG A 302 7.31 -20.66 12.89
C ARG A 302 8.29 -20.48 11.73
N ARG A 303 9.57 -20.20 11.97
CA ARG A 303 10.60 -20.06 10.92
C ARG A 303 11.89 -20.80 11.29
N LEU A 304 12.34 -21.66 10.38
CA LEU A 304 13.59 -22.40 10.55
C LEU A 304 14.82 -21.48 10.61
N ALA A 305 14.85 -20.41 9.83
CA ALA A 305 15.96 -19.46 9.82
C ALA A 305 16.22 -18.85 11.21
N ASP A 306 15.16 -18.53 11.93
CA ASP A 306 15.25 -18.00 13.30
C ASP A 306 15.80 -19.06 14.26
N LEU A 307 15.32 -20.30 14.17
CA LEU A 307 15.82 -21.40 14.99
C LEU A 307 17.33 -21.67 14.73
N ILE A 308 17.76 -21.57 13.48
CA ILE A 308 19.20 -21.70 13.13
C ILE A 308 19.99 -20.60 13.84
N ASN A 309 19.55 -19.35 13.76
CA ASN A 309 20.22 -18.23 14.42
C ASN A 309 20.17 -18.32 15.96
N HIS A 310 19.08 -18.84 16.55
CA HIS A 310 19.02 -19.16 17.98
C HIS A 310 20.11 -20.13 18.42
N ARG A 311 20.32 -21.19 17.66
CA ARG A 311 21.37 -22.18 17.94
C ARG A 311 22.78 -21.59 17.84
N ILE A 312 23.00 -20.70 16.87
CA ILE A 312 24.29 -19.99 16.71
C ILE A 312 24.52 -19.02 17.88
N VAL A 313 23.48 -18.25 18.24
CA VAL A 313 23.54 -17.33 19.40
C VAL A 313 23.83 -18.09 20.69
N LYS A 314 23.13 -19.21 20.96
CA LYS A 314 23.37 -20.04 22.16
C LYS A 314 24.79 -20.62 22.18
N ALA A 315 25.28 -21.15 21.06
CA ALA A 315 26.64 -21.64 20.98
C ALA A 315 27.68 -20.56 21.35
N ARG A 316 27.44 -19.32 20.86
CA ARG A 316 28.32 -18.19 21.19
C ARG A 316 28.20 -17.76 22.65
N LEU A 317 27.00 -17.74 23.24
CA LEU A 317 26.79 -17.40 24.65
C LEU A 317 27.51 -18.38 25.60
N HIS A 318 27.70 -19.62 25.15
CA HIS A 318 28.38 -20.68 25.91
C HIS A 318 29.83 -20.94 25.46
N ASP A 319 30.41 -20.05 24.64
CA ASP A 319 31.75 -20.23 24.05
C ASP A 319 31.94 -21.59 23.34
N GLN A 320 30.86 -22.08 22.76
CA GLN A 320 30.88 -23.35 22.02
C GLN A 320 31.05 -23.12 20.52
N ARG A 321 31.53 -24.14 19.81
CA ARG A 321 31.59 -24.11 18.36
C ARG A 321 30.19 -24.06 17.78
N PRO A 322 29.91 -23.16 16.81
CA PRO A 322 28.63 -23.12 16.13
C PRO A 322 28.25 -24.45 15.49
N PRO A 323 26.99 -24.89 15.57
CA PRO A 323 26.55 -26.18 15.03
C PRO A 323 26.51 -26.24 13.50
N TYR A 324 26.79 -25.12 12.82
CA TYR A 324 26.77 -25.00 11.36
C TYR A 324 28.05 -24.37 10.86
N THR A 325 28.59 -24.90 9.75
CA THR A 325 29.61 -24.23 8.94
C THR A 325 28.98 -23.25 7.97
N LYS A 326 29.78 -22.37 7.35
CA LYS A 326 29.30 -21.47 6.29
C LYS A 326 28.66 -22.25 5.14
N THR A 327 29.25 -23.40 4.74
CA THR A 327 28.70 -24.24 3.69
C THR A 327 27.36 -24.86 4.07
N ASP A 328 27.18 -25.28 5.33
CA ASP A 328 25.88 -25.77 5.81
C ASP A 328 24.81 -24.69 5.73
N LEU A 329 25.17 -23.47 6.12
CA LEU A 329 24.24 -22.32 6.04
C LEU A 329 23.88 -21.94 4.60
N GLU A 330 24.81 -22.04 3.66
CA GLU A 330 24.55 -21.85 2.22
C GLU A 330 23.55 -22.89 1.70
N GLN A 331 23.72 -24.15 2.03
CA GLN A 331 22.80 -25.22 1.65
C GLN A 331 21.42 -25.05 2.29
N LEU A 332 21.36 -24.70 3.58
CA LEU A 332 20.12 -24.44 4.29
C LEU A 332 19.38 -23.24 3.70
N ALA A 333 20.08 -22.16 3.35
CA ALA A 333 19.51 -20.98 2.71
C ALA A 333 18.85 -21.34 1.37
N GLN A 334 19.57 -22.09 0.51
CA GLN A 334 19.05 -22.56 -0.77
C GLN A 334 17.82 -23.46 -0.60
N TYR A 335 17.86 -24.36 0.39
CA TYR A 335 16.76 -25.25 0.69
C TYR A 335 15.52 -24.49 1.19
N ILE A 336 15.68 -23.55 2.13
CA ILE A 336 14.60 -22.69 2.61
C ILE A 336 13.99 -21.90 1.45
N ALA A 337 14.81 -21.32 0.58
CA ALA A 337 14.36 -20.58 -0.59
C ALA A 337 13.56 -21.46 -1.58
N HIS A 338 14.01 -22.72 -1.78
CA HIS A 338 13.31 -23.68 -2.63
C HIS A 338 11.92 -24.03 -2.07
N VAL A 339 11.85 -24.47 -0.81
CA VAL A 339 10.59 -24.86 -0.15
C VAL A 339 9.61 -23.67 -0.06
N THR A 340 10.13 -22.46 0.19
CA THR A 340 9.29 -21.25 0.22
C THR A 340 8.67 -20.97 -1.15
N ARG A 341 9.42 -21.11 -2.25
CA ARG A 341 8.89 -20.92 -3.62
C ARG A 341 7.84 -21.98 -3.99
N GLU A 342 8.09 -23.24 -3.63
CA GLU A 342 7.09 -24.30 -3.86
C GLU A 342 5.78 -23.98 -3.12
N TYR A 343 5.87 -23.59 -1.87
CA TYR A 343 4.69 -23.18 -1.08
C TYR A 343 3.95 -21.98 -1.68
N GLU A 344 4.67 -20.96 -2.13
CA GLU A 344 4.06 -19.78 -2.78
C GLU A 344 3.32 -20.17 -4.07
N ASN A 345 3.94 -21.03 -4.90
CA ASN A 345 3.32 -21.52 -6.13
C ASN A 345 2.04 -22.33 -5.84
N GLU A 346 2.10 -23.28 -4.90
CA GLU A 346 0.92 -24.04 -4.46
C GLU A 346 -0.17 -23.13 -3.91
N SER A 347 0.22 -22.09 -3.15
CA SER A 347 -0.70 -21.12 -2.58
C SER A 347 -1.40 -20.30 -3.66
N GLU A 348 -0.65 -19.81 -4.64
CA GLU A 348 -1.22 -19.09 -5.78
C GLU A 348 -2.20 -19.95 -6.58
N GLU A 349 -1.83 -21.19 -6.88
CA GLU A 349 -2.71 -22.13 -7.61
C GLU A 349 -3.99 -22.43 -6.83
N TYR A 350 -3.87 -22.66 -5.53
CA TYR A 350 -5.02 -22.89 -4.66
C TYR A 350 -5.98 -21.70 -4.65
N PHE A 351 -5.48 -20.46 -4.45
CA PHE A 351 -6.32 -19.28 -4.46
C PHE A 351 -6.85 -18.93 -5.85
N LYS A 352 -6.13 -19.24 -6.93
CA LYS A 352 -6.66 -19.17 -8.30
C LYS A 352 -7.81 -20.16 -8.49
N GLY A 353 -7.67 -21.38 -7.99
CA GLY A 353 -8.72 -22.40 -8.03
C GLY A 353 -9.97 -22.03 -7.23
N GLN A 354 -9.78 -21.55 -6.00
CA GLN A 354 -10.88 -21.08 -5.14
C GLN A 354 -11.66 -19.90 -5.76
N ARG A 355 -10.93 -18.90 -6.27
CA ARG A 355 -11.54 -17.76 -6.98
C ARG A 355 -12.35 -18.23 -8.19
N LYS A 356 -11.80 -19.17 -8.97
CA LYS A 356 -12.51 -19.76 -10.11
C LYS A 356 -13.81 -20.45 -9.67
N GLN A 357 -13.79 -21.25 -8.60
CA GLN A 357 -14.98 -21.92 -8.06
C GLN A 357 -16.00 -20.92 -7.50
N GLN A 358 -15.58 -19.92 -6.75
CA GLN A 358 -16.46 -18.86 -6.26
C GLN A 358 -17.13 -18.09 -7.41
N HIS A 359 -16.37 -17.74 -8.45
CA HIS A 359 -16.94 -17.05 -9.61
C HIS A 359 -17.92 -17.93 -10.38
N GLN A 360 -17.65 -19.24 -10.53
CA GLN A 360 -18.58 -20.17 -11.15
C GLN A 360 -19.86 -20.34 -10.33
N GLU A 361 -19.76 -20.40 -9.01
CA GLU A 361 -20.91 -20.50 -8.12
C GLU A 361 -21.75 -19.22 -8.14
N SER A 362 -21.09 -18.04 -8.08
CA SER A 362 -21.78 -16.74 -8.16
C SER A 362 -22.48 -16.53 -9.52
N LEU A 363 -21.93 -17.04 -10.62
CA LEU A 363 -22.62 -17.03 -11.91
C LEU A 363 -23.85 -17.94 -11.94
N ARG A 364 -23.90 -19.00 -11.14
CA ARG A 364 -25.06 -19.91 -11.04
C ARG A 364 -26.20 -19.31 -10.22
N ILE A 365 -25.90 -18.38 -9.30
CA ILE A 365 -26.87 -17.80 -8.37
C ILE A 365 -27.26 -16.40 -8.86
N ALA A 366 -27.90 -16.33 -10.03
CA ALA A 366 -28.34 -15.05 -10.65
C ALA A 366 -29.30 -14.22 -9.76
N ALA A 367 -29.93 -14.82 -8.74
CA ALA A 367 -30.83 -14.14 -7.81
C ALA A 367 -30.10 -13.30 -6.73
N GLU A 368 -28.79 -13.46 -6.55
CA GLU A 368 -28.01 -12.77 -5.51
C GLU A 368 -27.14 -11.62 -6.06
N LEU A 369 -27.12 -11.40 -7.37
CA LEU A 369 -26.24 -10.41 -8.02
C LEU A 369 -26.54 -8.97 -7.60
N GLU A 370 -27.79 -8.65 -7.25
CA GLU A 370 -28.18 -7.33 -6.75
C GLU A 370 -27.51 -6.99 -5.38
N GLN A 371 -27.22 -8.01 -4.58
CA GLN A 371 -26.62 -7.87 -3.24
C GLN A 371 -25.09 -7.88 -3.23
N VAL A 372 -24.47 -8.20 -4.36
CA VAL A 372 -23.02 -8.28 -4.52
C VAL A 372 -22.42 -6.88 -4.48
N THR A 373 -21.36 -6.69 -3.68
CA THR A 373 -20.64 -5.40 -3.60
C THR A 373 -20.04 -5.02 -4.96
N GLU A 374 -19.80 -3.74 -5.19
CA GLU A 374 -19.22 -3.23 -6.43
C GLU A 374 -17.89 -3.91 -6.78
N LYS A 375 -17.05 -4.14 -5.77
CA LYS A 375 -15.75 -4.81 -5.94
C LYS A 375 -15.89 -6.29 -6.35
N GLU A 376 -16.81 -7.01 -5.73
CA GLU A 376 -17.10 -8.40 -6.07
C GLU A 376 -17.70 -8.49 -7.47
N PHE A 377 -18.59 -7.56 -7.82
CA PHE A 377 -19.16 -7.49 -9.16
C PHE A 377 -18.09 -7.22 -10.22
N SER A 378 -17.16 -6.30 -10.00
CA SER A 378 -16.02 -6.07 -10.91
C SER A 378 -15.19 -7.33 -11.14
N HIS A 379 -15.00 -8.16 -10.12
CA HIS A 379 -14.32 -9.45 -10.27
C HIS A 379 -15.13 -10.44 -11.09
N LEU A 380 -16.46 -10.51 -10.88
CA LEU A 380 -17.37 -11.34 -11.66
C LEU A 380 -17.41 -10.92 -13.12
N LEU A 381 -17.54 -9.64 -13.39
CA LEU A 381 -17.54 -9.07 -14.73
C LEU A 381 -16.25 -9.41 -15.49
N LYS A 382 -15.10 -9.22 -14.81
CA LYS A 382 -13.81 -9.59 -15.38
C LYS A 382 -13.73 -11.08 -15.71
N TYR A 383 -14.25 -11.94 -14.83
CA TYR A 383 -14.30 -13.38 -15.05
C TYR A 383 -15.18 -13.73 -16.23
N ALA A 384 -16.41 -13.18 -16.29
CA ALA A 384 -17.38 -13.42 -17.36
C ALA A 384 -16.83 -12.99 -18.74
N ILE A 385 -16.21 -11.81 -18.84
CA ILE A 385 -15.56 -11.33 -20.07
C ILE A 385 -14.41 -12.25 -20.48
N THR A 386 -13.54 -12.64 -19.52
CA THR A 386 -12.39 -13.51 -19.82
C THR A 386 -12.80 -14.88 -20.34
N HIS A 387 -13.94 -15.40 -19.89
CA HIS A 387 -14.46 -16.71 -20.28
C HIS A 387 -15.54 -16.63 -21.38
N LYS A 388 -15.80 -15.42 -21.91
CA LYS A 388 -16.84 -15.14 -22.94
C LYS A 388 -18.23 -15.62 -22.53
N ASP A 389 -18.57 -15.49 -21.25
CA ASP A 389 -19.84 -15.93 -20.66
C ASP A 389 -20.48 -14.77 -19.87
N LEU A 390 -20.92 -13.74 -20.60
CA LEU A 390 -21.57 -12.55 -20.03
C LEU A 390 -23.08 -12.73 -19.80
N GLU A 391 -23.70 -13.72 -20.44
CA GLU A 391 -25.15 -13.90 -20.41
C GLU A 391 -25.73 -14.02 -18.99
N PRO A 392 -25.13 -14.79 -18.06
CA PRO A 392 -25.65 -14.90 -16.69
C PRO A 392 -25.72 -13.59 -15.89
N ILE A 393 -24.86 -12.63 -16.21
CA ILE A 393 -24.78 -11.35 -15.48
C ILE A 393 -25.22 -10.15 -16.32
N ARG A 394 -25.63 -10.35 -17.56
CA ARG A 394 -25.98 -9.29 -18.51
C ARG A 394 -26.99 -8.29 -17.95
N LYS A 395 -28.09 -8.78 -17.37
CA LYS A 395 -29.12 -7.91 -16.78
C LYS A 395 -28.58 -7.00 -15.68
N GLU A 396 -27.71 -7.54 -14.83
CA GLU A 396 -27.10 -6.77 -13.76
C GLU A 396 -26.06 -5.77 -14.29
N VAL A 397 -25.29 -6.13 -15.33
CA VAL A 397 -24.41 -5.18 -16.03
C VAL A 397 -25.21 -3.99 -16.55
N GLU A 398 -26.33 -4.25 -17.20
CA GLU A 398 -27.21 -3.21 -17.75
C GLU A 398 -27.83 -2.35 -16.66
N ALA A 399 -28.34 -2.95 -15.58
CA ALA A 399 -28.89 -2.24 -14.43
C ALA A 399 -27.84 -1.35 -13.76
N ARG A 400 -26.65 -1.87 -13.50
CA ARG A 400 -25.56 -1.10 -12.89
C ARG A 400 -25.01 0.01 -13.78
N LEU A 401 -25.07 -0.17 -15.10
CA LEU A 401 -24.72 0.89 -16.05
C LEU A 401 -25.73 2.03 -15.99
N GLU A 402 -27.03 1.72 -15.92
CA GLU A 402 -28.12 2.71 -15.79
C GLU A 402 -28.06 3.44 -14.44
N ASP A 403 -27.82 2.72 -13.34
CA ASP A 403 -27.68 3.25 -11.99
C ASP A 403 -26.33 3.96 -11.70
N LYS A 404 -25.42 4.02 -12.67
CA LYS A 404 -24.06 4.58 -12.56
C LYS A 404 -23.22 3.92 -11.44
N ARG A 405 -23.40 2.63 -11.22
CA ARG A 405 -22.71 1.83 -10.19
C ARG A 405 -21.48 1.08 -10.72
N LEU A 406 -21.20 1.14 -12.03
CA LEU A 406 -20.00 0.53 -12.62
C LEU A 406 -18.77 1.40 -12.33
N GLN A 407 -17.68 0.74 -11.95
CA GLN A 407 -16.40 1.38 -11.73
C GLN A 407 -15.68 1.65 -13.07
N ILE A 408 -14.71 2.58 -13.10
CA ILE A 408 -13.89 2.87 -14.29
C ILE A 408 -13.28 1.59 -14.89
N GLN A 409 -12.86 0.65 -14.03
CA GLN A 409 -12.32 -0.63 -14.45
C GLN A 409 -13.37 -1.49 -15.19
N ASP A 410 -14.64 -1.43 -14.79
CA ASP A 410 -15.72 -2.18 -15.41
C ASP A 410 -16.05 -1.61 -16.79
N LEU A 411 -16.12 -0.29 -16.90
CA LEU A 411 -16.31 0.41 -18.17
C LEU A 411 -15.17 0.10 -19.15
N TYR A 412 -13.93 0.10 -18.68
CA TYR A 412 -12.77 -0.32 -19.48
C TYR A 412 -12.91 -1.77 -19.98
N LEU A 413 -13.27 -2.71 -19.09
CA LEU A 413 -13.43 -4.11 -19.47
C LEU A 413 -14.52 -4.31 -20.53
N LEU A 414 -15.65 -3.63 -20.37
CA LEU A 414 -16.76 -3.69 -21.34
C LEU A 414 -16.37 -3.09 -22.68
N LEU A 415 -15.61 -2.00 -22.74
CA LEU A 415 -15.19 -1.32 -23.97
C LEU A 415 -14.11 -2.08 -24.74
N PHE A 416 -13.08 -2.57 -24.04
CA PHE A 416 -11.84 -3.01 -24.69
C PHE A 416 -11.56 -4.51 -24.59
N ARG A 417 -12.28 -5.23 -23.71
CA ARG A 417 -12.10 -6.66 -23.48
C ARG A 417 -13.34 -7.50 -23.78
N SER A 418 -14.51 -6.86 -23.91
CA SER A 418 -15.74 -7.54 -24.32
C SER A 418 -15.87 -7.54 -25.85
N ASP A 419 -16.35 -8.65 -26.41
CA ASP A 419 -16.68 -8.76 -27.85
C ASP A 419 -18.13 -8.27 -28.15
N GLU A 420 -18.88 -7.73 -27.16
CA GLU A 420 -20.28 -7.40 -27.25
C GLU A 420 -20.55 -5.96 -27.67
N ARG A 421 -20.66 -5.71 -28.94
CA ARG A 421 -20.84 -4.39 -29.55
C ARG A 421 -22.04 -3.60 -29.00
N ALA A 422 -23.13 -4.27 -28.66
CA ALA A 422 -24.31 -3.63 -28.08
C ALA A 422 -24.03 -3.04 -26.68
N LEU A 423 -23.27 -3.76 -25.83
CA LEU A 423 -22.86 -3.25 -24.54
C LEU A 423 -21.82 -2.13 -24.67
N GLN A 424 -20.88 -2.26 -25.60
CA GLN A 424 -19.91 -1.19 -25.89
C GLN A 424 -20.60 0.12 -26.27
N GLN A 425 -21.63 0.06 -27.13
CA GLN A 425 -22.43 1.24 -27.52
C GLN A 425 -23.20 1.83 -26.34
N ARG A 426 -23.75 1.00 -25.44
CA ARG A 426 -24.42 1.49 -24.22
C ARG A 426 -23.43 2.16 -23.27
N VAL A 427 -22.21 1.64 -23.16
CA VAL A 427 -21.14 2.31 -22.39
C VAL A 427 -20.77 3.64 -23.03
N CYS A 428 -20.67 3.75 -24.36
CA CYS A 428 -20.46 5.03 -25.04
C CYS A 428 -21.59 6.03 -24.75
N ALA A 429 -22.85 5.59 -24.73
CA ALA A 429 -23.99 6.44 -24.38
C ALA A 429 -23.94 6.89 -22.91
N HIS A 430 -23.51 6.02 -21.99
CA HIS A 430 -23.27 6.37 -20.60
C HIS A 430 -22.14 7.43 -20.46
N LEU A 431 -21.03 7.25 -21.17
CA LEU A 431 -19.91 8.18 -21.17
C LEU A 431 -20.28 9.55 -21.79
N ALA A 432 -21.22 9.60 -22.72
CA ALA A 432 -21.70 10.87 -23.26
C ALA A 432 -22.36 11.75 -22.17
N GLN A 433 -22.92 11.12 -21.14
CA GLN A 433 -23.47 11.83 -19.96
C GLN A 433 -22.43 12.03 -18.83
N ASN A 434 -21.28 11.33 -18.89
CA ASN A 434 -20.23 11.32 -17.86
C ASN A 434 -18.85 11.44 -18.52
N VAL A 435 -18.65 12.49 -19.33
CA VAL A 435 -17.45 12.68 -20.17
C VAL A 435 -16.14 12.76 -19.37
N GLN A 436 -16.21 13.11 -18.08
CA GLN A 436 -15.06 13.20 -17.19
C GLN A 436 -14.37 11.86 -16.94
N ASP A 437 -15.04 10.72 -17.18
CA ASP A 437 -14.50 9.38 -16.98
C ASP A 437 -13.60 8.91 -18.15
N GLY A 438 -13.77 9.52 -19.32
CA GLY A 438 -13.03 9.19 -20.54
C GLY A 438 -11.52 9.14 -20.39
N PRO A 439 -10.85 10.19 -19.85
CA PRO A 439 -9.40 10.18 -19.64
C PRO A 439 -8.91 9.05 -18.75
N SER A 440 -9.66 8.71 -17.69
CA SER A 440 -9.32 7.61 -16.78
C SER A 440 -9.38 6.25 -17.46
N ILE A 441 -10.38 6.05 -18.30
CA ILE A 441 -10.55 4.82 -19.09
C ILE A 441 -9.41 4.67 -20.11
N ILE A 442 -9.06 5.71 -20.85
CA ILE A 442 -7.94 5.70 -21.81
C ILE A 442 -6.62 5.45 -21.09
N SER A 443 -6.38 6.14 -19.97
CA SER A 443 -5.19 5.92 -19.15
C SER A 443 -5.07 4.47 -18.66
N MET A 444 -6.19 3.87 -18.27
CA MET A 444 -6.24 2.46 -17.87
C MET A 444 -5.93 1.55 -19.06
N ALA A 445 -6.50 1.79 -20.23
CA ALA A 445 -6.22 1.02 -21.44
C ALA A 445 -4.72 1.05 -21.77
N CYS A 446 -4.09 2.22 -21.79
CA CYS A 446 -2.64 2.35 -22.03
C CYS A 446 -1.77 1.71 -20.94
N SER A 447 -2.28 1.53 -19.73
CA SER A 447 -1.52 0.91 -18.64
C SER A 447 -1.66 -0.61 -18.57
N VAL A 448 -2.71 -1.19 -19.16
CA VAL A 448 -3.07 -2.61 -19.05
C VAL A 448 -2.79 -3.38 -20.34
N GLU A 449 -2.99 -2.73 -21.51
CA GLU A 449 -2.81 -3.36 -22.81
C GLU A 449 -1.36 -3.26 -23.27
N GLU A 450 -0.70 -4.40 -23.50
CA GLU A 450 0.70 -4.43 -23.96
C GLU A 450 0.93 -3.72 -25.30
N GLN A 451 -0.09 -3.67 -26.14
CA GLN A 451 -0.03 -3.04 -27.46
C GLN A 451 -0.24 -1.52 -27.40
N TRP A 452 -0.72 -0.96 -26.28
CA TRP A 452 -1.01 0.45 -26.13
C TRP A 452 0.11 1.09 -25.30
N GLN A 453 0.83 2.02 -25.94
CA GLN A 453 2.06 2.56 -25.33
C GLN A 453 1.79 3.86 -24.59
N GLN A 454 1.26 4.87 -25.29
CA GLN A 454 0.99 6.18 -24.72
C GLN A 454 -0.13 6.90 -25.45
N PHE A 455 -0.66 7.93 -24.80
CA PHE A 455 -1.62 8.83 -25.43
C PHE A 455 -1.22 10.29 -25.21
N ARG A 456 -1.61 11.17 -26.13
CA ARG A 456 -1.42 12.61 -26.01
C ARG A 456 -2.64 13.37 -26.53
N PHE A 457 -2.90 14.52 -25.91
CA PHE A 457 -3.84 15.48 -26.44
C PHE A 457 -3.13 16.44 -27.39
N VAL A 458 -3.69 16.63 -28.57
CA VAL A 458 -3.27 17.71 -29.48
C VAL A 458 -4.31 18.80 -29.35
N GLU A 459 -3.87 20.06 -29.11
CA GLU A 459 -4.72 21.16 -28.73
C GLU A 459 -4.44 22.39 -29.58
N GLU A 460 -5.49 23.13 -29.92
CA GLU A 460 -5.40 24.43 -30.55
C GLU A 460 -5.78 25.53 -29.53
N ILE A 461 -5.15 26.70 -29.63
CA ILE A 461 -5.34 27.81 -28.70
C ILE A 461 -6.74 28.41 -28.87
N GLY A 462 -7.52 28.45 -27.78
CA GLY A 462 -8.89 28.97 -27.74
C GLY A 462 -9.10 30.01 -26.64
N PRO A 463 -10.27 30.53 -26.29
CA PRO A 463 -11.61 29.95 -26.42
C PRO A 463 -12.30 30.19 -27.77
N PRO A 464 -13.12 29.28 -28.30
CA PRO A 464 -13.30 27.92 -27.75
C PRO A 464 -12.07 27.05 -27.99
N PHE A 465 -11.75 26.18 -26.99
CA PHE A 465 -10.61 25.27 -27.09
C PHE A 465 -10.97 24.09 -27.98
N GLN A 466 -10.03 23.68 -28.82
CA GLN A 466 -10.13 22.52 -29.69
C GLN A 466 -9.14 21.46 -29.23
N ALA A 467 -9.59 20.21 -29.17
CA ALA A 467 -8.71 19.09 -28.83
C ALA A 467 -9.10 17.81 -29.56
N TRP A 468 -8.12 16.97 -29.83
CA TRP A 468 -8.32 15.58 -30.23
C TRP A 468 -7.30 14.70 -29.53
N LEU A 469 -7.62 13.40 -29.47
CA LEU A 469 -6.77 12.42 -28.81
C LEU A 469 -5.99 11.62 -29.85
N GLU A 470 -4.71 11.43 -29.62
CA GLU A 470 -3.84 10.51 -30.33
C GLU A 470 -3.38 9.41 -29.36
N VAL A 471 -3.57 8.16 -29.75
CA VAL A 471 -3.17 6.98 -28.97
C VAL A 471 -2.26 6.11 -29.81
N GLU A 472 -1.08 5.79 -29.29
CA GLU A 472 -0.14 4.88 -29.92
C GLU A 472 -0.51 3.42 -29.59
N ARG A 473 -0.78 2.63 -30.63
CA ARG A 473 -1.13 1.22 -30.52
C ARG A 473 -0.38 0.40 -31.57
N GLY A 474 0.40 -0.59 -31.12
CA GLY A 474 1.15 -1.47 -32.02
C GLY A 474 2.17 -0.73 -32.88
N GLY A 475 2.76 0.36 -32.38
CA GLY A 475 3.73 1.19 -33.10
C GLY A 475 3.09 2.16 -34.11
N GLN A 476 1.77 2.29 -34.13
CA GLN A 476 1.03 3.21 -35.00
C GLN A 476 0.15 4.13 -34.17
N VAL A 477 0.05 5.40 -34.56
CA VAL A 477 -0.81 6.40 -33.91
C VAL A 477 -2.19 6.36 -34.52
N TRP A 478 -3.22 6.34 -33.68
CA TRP A 478 -4.64 6.33 -34.02
C TRP A 478 -5.36 7.55 -33.44
N THR A 479 -6.22 8.17 -34.20
CA THR A 479 -6.96 9.38 -33.84
C THR A 479 -8.34 9.43 -34.49
N THR A 480 -9.07 10.52 -34.25
CA THR A 480 -10.40 10.80 -34.87
C THR A 480 -10.27 11.84 -35.96
N VAL A 481 -11.17 11.81 -36.95
CA VAL A 481 -11.27 12.86 -37.98
C VAL A 481 -11.74 14.16 -37.34
N ASP A 482 -12.75 14.07 -36.48
CA ASP A 482 -13.40 15.22 -35.85
C ASP A 482 -12.55 15.83 -34.73
N VAL A 483 -12.80 17.10 -34.46
CA VAL A 483 -12.18 17.89 -33.39
C VAL A 483 -13.23 18.18 -32.34
N SER A 484 -12.90 17.88 -31.09
CA SER A 484 -13.77 18.26 -29.96
C SER A 484 -13.57 19.72 -29.60
N VAL A 485 -14.65 20.47 -29.58
CA VAL A 485 -14.68 21.91 -29.29
C VAL A 485 -15.42 22.15 -27.98
N HIS A 486 -14.80 22.94 -27.08
CA HIS A 486 -15.43 23.25 -25.79
C HIS A 486 -14.93 24.61 -25.25
N PRO A 487 -15.77 25.38 -24.52
CA PRO A 487 -15.34 26.65 -23.92
C PRO A 487 -14.19 26.52 -22.90
N ARG A 488 -14.05 25.35 -22.27
CA ARG A 488 -12.97 25.07 -21.31
C ARG A 488 -12.01 24.02 -21.87
N LYS A 489 -10.72 24.23 -21.68
CA LYS A 489 -9.66 23.31 -22.13
C LYS A 489 -9.85 21.86 -21.66
N GLN A 490 -10.16 21.67 -20.37
CA GLN A 490 -10.40 20.35 -19.80
C GLN A 490 -11.64 19.68 -20.43
N GLY A 491 -12.72 20.43 -20.69
CA GLY A 491 -13.88 19.92 -21.38
C GLY A 491 -13.56 19.43 -22.80
N ALA A 492 -12.76 20.18 -23.57
CA ALA A 492 -12.32 19.75 -24.90
C ALA A 492 -11.57 18.41 -24.84
N ARG A 493 -10.68 18.23 -23.85
CA ARG A 493 -9.98 16.95 -23.61
C ARG A 493 -10.92 15.79 -23.29
N HIS A 494 -11.89 16.02 -22.40
CA HIS A 494 -12.87 14.99 -22.02
C HIS A 494 -13.71 14.54 -23.22
N HIS A 495 -14.20 15.48 -24.02
CA HIS A 495 -14.93 15.17 -25.26
C HIS A 495 -14.04 14.50 -26.32
N ALA A 496 -12.75 14.86 -26.42
CA ALA A 496 -11.80 14.19 -27.30
C ALA A 496 -11.59 12.72 -26.91
N CYS A 497 -11.55 12.39 -25.61
CA CYS A 497 -11.52 11.00 -25.15
C CYS A 497 -12.81 10.26 -25.54
N LEU A 498 -13.97 10.86 -25.33
CA LEU A 498 -15.25 10.26 -25.71
C LEU A 498 -15.32 9.98 -27.22
N ALA A 499 -14.98 10.98 -28.03
CA ALA A 499 -14.96 10.85 -29.49
C ALA A 499 -14.03 9.72 -29.94
N TRP A 500 -12.86 9.63 -29.33
CA TRP A 500 -11.91 8.55 -29.63
C TRP A 500 -12.46 7.17 -29.24
N ILE A 501 -13.09 7.03 -28.06
CA ILE A 501 -13.70 5.77 -27.61
C ILE A 501 -14.84 5.35 -28.54
N GLN A 502 -15.69 6.29 -28.94
CA GLN A 502 -16.77 6.04 -29.90
C GLN A 502 -16.23 5.56 -31.24
N ALA A 503 -15.23 6.27 -31.81
CA ALA A 503 -14.58 5.88 -33.05
C ALA A 503 -13.90 4.51 -32.95
N TYR A 504 -13.32 4.17 -31.78
CA TYR A 504 -12.77 2.84 -31.52
C TYR A 504 -13.86 1.75 -31.60
N VAL A 505 -14.99 1.96 -30.93
CA VAL A 505 -16.13 1.01 -30.94
C VAL A 505 -16.74 0.88 -32.33
N GLU A 506 -16.72 1.92 -33.13
CA GLU A 506 -17.29 1.97 -34.49
C GLU A 506 -16.31 1.53 -35.60
N ASP A 507 -15.05 1.19 -35.24
CA ASP A 507 -13.94 0.93 -36.17
C ASP A 507 -13.65 2.09 -37.12
N ALA A 508 -13.84 3.33 -36.63
CA ALA A 508 -13.72 4.58 -37.40
C ALA A 508 -12.44 5.38 -37.08
N LEU A 509 -11.50 4.79 -36.33
CA LEU A 509 -10.21 5.43 -36.07
C LEU A 509 -9.37 5.55 -37.34
N VAL A 510 -8.64 6.64 -37.44
CA VAL A 510 -7.78 6.97 -38.60
C VAL A 510 -6.35 7.27 -38.15
N THR A 511 -5.39 7.22 -39.09
CA THR A 511 -4.05 7.74 -38.81
C THR A 511 -4.02 9.27 -38.91
N PRO A 512 -3.00 9.94 -38.33
CA PRO A 512 -2.84 11.40 -38.46
C PRO A 512 -2.79 11.88 -39.93
N GLU A 513 -2.18 11.12 -40.84
CA GLU A 513 -2.13 11.42 -42.28
C GLU A 513 -3.52 11.32 -42.92
N GLN A 514 -4.28 10.27 -42.60
CA GLN A 514 -5.67 10.10 -43.11
C GLN A 514 -6.58 11.21 -42.58
N ARG A 515 -6.39 11.59 -41.30
CA ARG A 515 -7.11 12.71 -40.69
C ARG A 515 -6.84 14.02 -41.43
N GLU A 516 -5.60 14.32 -41.74
CA GLU A 516 -5.24 15.55 -42.47
C GLU A 516 -5.81 15.56 -43.89
N GLN A 517 -5.80 14.40 -44.58
CA GLN A 517 -6.44 14.26 -45.88
C GLN A 517 -7.93 14.49 -45.83
N ALA A 518 -8.64 13.86 -44.84
CA ALA A 518 -10.06 14.03 -44.67
C ALA A 518 -10.45 15.50 -44.41
N ARG A 519 -9.69 16.20 -43.56
CA ARG A 519 -9.92 17.64 -43.27
C ARG A 519 -9.70 18.52 -44.52
N LYS A 520 -8.73 18.23 -45.37
CA LYS A 520 -8.52 18.98 -46.64
C LYS A 520 -9.72 18.85 -47.56
N VAL A 521 -10.30 17.66 -47.68
CA VAL A 521 -11.50 17.41 -48.49
C VAL A 521 -12.72 18.16 -47.95
N VAL A 522 -12.88 18.26 -46.63
CA VAL A 522 -13.98 19.01 -46.01
C VAL A 522 -13.80 20.52 -46.29
N VAL A 523 -12.59 21.06 -46.14
CA VAL A 523 -12.28 22.46 -46.41
C VAL A 523 -12.43 22.82 -47.89
N GLU A 524 -12.09 21.93 -48.83
CA GLU A 524 -12.33 22.10 -50.26
C GLU A 524 -13.82 22.06 -50.61
N LYS A 525 -14.62 21.21 -49.99
CA LYS A 525 -16.09 21.20 -50.15
C LYS A 525 -16.77 22.45 -49.62
N GLU A 526 -16.24 23.04 -48.55
CA GLU A 526 -16.71 24.31 -48.01
C GLU A 526 -16.32 25.52 -48.85
N ARG A 527 -15.29 25.39 -49.73
CA ARG A 527 -14.80 26.42 -50.66
C ARG A 527 -15.41 26.34 -52.06
N ALA A 528 -16.20 25.28 -52.38
CA ALA A 528 -16.88 25.19 -53.68
C ALA A 528 -18.07 26.16 -53.77
N PRO A 529 -18.27 26.86 -54.93
CA PRO A 529 -19.33 27.83 -55.04
C PRO A 529 -20.71 27.19 -55.07
N PHE A 530 -21.61 27.78 -54.37
CA PHE A 530 -22.97 27.46 -54.00
C PHE A 530 -23.92 27.08 -55.14
N SER A 531 -24.59 25.99 -55.07
CA SER A 531 -25.89 25.76 -55.71
C SER A 531 -26.81 25.04 -54.74
N GLY A 532 -27.78 25.75 -54.21
CA GLY A 532 -29.07 25.35 -53.65
C GLY A 532 -29.10 24.25 -52.59
N GLU A 533 -29.53 24.54 -51.46
CA GLU A 533 -30.01 23.80 -50.29
C GLU A 533 -29.26 24.20 -48.98
N ARG A 534 -29.64 25.35 -48.47
CA ARG A 534 -29.13 25.93 -47.22
C ARG A 534 -30.21 26.31 -46.21
N GLU A 535 -31.29 25.58 -46.13
CA GLU A 535 -32.33 25.94 -45.15
C GLU A 535 -32.32 25.09 -43.88
N GLU A 536 -31.82 23.83 -43.92
CA GLU A 536 -31.89 22.98 -42.73
C GLU A 536 -30.69 23.05 -41.76
N ILE A 537 -29.55 23.56 -42.18
CA ILE A 537 -28.35 23.67 -41.28
C ILE A 537 -28.33 24.97 -40.46
N ARG A 538 -29.10 25.96 -40.85
CA ARG A 538 -29.16 27.24 -40.08
C ARG A 538 -30.02 27.15 -38.81
N LEU A 539 -31.01 26.25 -38.78
CA LEU A 539 -31.87 26.09 -37.60
C LEU A 539 -31.17 25.42 -36.40
N SER A 540 -30.13 24.62 -36.62
CA SER A 540 -29.37 23.99 -35.50
C SER A 540 -28.37 24.96 -34.86
N ALA A 541 -27.82 25.91 -35.60
CA ALA A 541 -26.86 26.88 -35.07
C ALA A 541 -27.54 28.04 -34.32
N GLU A 542 -28.72 28.44 -34.75
CA GLU A 542 -29.50 29.49 -34.07
C GLU A 542 -30.21 28.98 -32.81
N THR A 543 -30.58 27.70 -32.74
CA THR A 543 -31.15 27.08 -31.53
C THR A 543 -30.12 26.94 -30.43
N ILE A 544 -28.85 26.72 -30.77
CA ILE A 544 -27.73 26.66 -29.81
C ILE A 544 -27.34 28.06 -29.32
N ALA A 545 -27.54 29.11 -30.14
CA ALA A 545 -27.20 30.47 -29.78
C ALA A 545 -28.28 31.15 -28.89
N GLN A 546 -29.53 30.68 -28.88
CA GLN A 546 -30.61 31.23 -28.06
C GLN A 546 -30.72 30.64 -26.66
N GLU A 547 -30.06 29.51 -26.34
CA GLU A 547 -30.01 29.00 -24.97
C GLU A 547 -28.85 29.53 -24.13
N GLN A 548 -28.02 30.45 -24.64
CA GLN A 548 -26.84 30.99 -23.94
C GLN A 548 -27.04 32.39 -23.27
N VAL A 549 -28.26 32.80 -22.99
CA VAL A 549 -28.48 33.97 -22.15
C VAL A 549 -29.26 33.56 -20.90
N ILE A 550 -28.61 32.83 -20.01
CA ILE A 550 -29.06 32.73 -18.61
C ILE A 550 -27.82 32.64 -17.71
N ALA A 551 -27.69 33.64 -16.85
CA ALA A 551 -26.98 33.70 -15.57
C ALA A 551 -25.45 33.46 -15.59
N GLU A 552 -24.75 34.44 -15.04
CA GLU A 552 -23.38 34.28 -14.51
C GLU A 552 -23.28 32.99 -13.71
N PRO A 553 -22.31 32.11 -14.00
CA PRO A 553 -22.13 30.93 -13.21
C PRO A 553 -21.54 31.31 -11.85
N LYS A 554 -22.35 31.26 -10.79
CA LYS A 554 -21.83 31.21 -9.44
C LYS A 554 -20.85 30.03 -9.38
N LEU A 555 -19.63 30.33 -8.94
CA LEU A 555 -18.59 29.36 -8.78
C LEU A 555 -19.07 28.20 -7.87
N MET A 556 -19.34 27.05 -8.45
CA MET A 556 -19.81 25.85 -7.75
C MET A 556 -18.63 24.94 -7.36
N HIS A 557 -17.66 25.47 -6.61
CA HIS A 557 -16.63 24.61 -6.01
C HIS A 557 -17.05 24.21 -4.58
N PRO A 558 -16.86 22.93 -4.17
CA PRO A 558 -17.28 22.47 -2.84
C PRO A 558 -16.72 23.26 -1.67
N ILE A 559 -15.59 23.94 -1.83
CA ILE A 559 -14.98 24.80 -0.80
C ILE A 559 -15.83 26.06 -0.60
N LEU A 560 -16.42 26.63 -1.66
CA LEU A 560 -17.22 27.87 -1.61
C LEU A 560 -18.62 27.65 -1.03
N THR A 561 -19.08 26.41 -0.88
CA THR A 561 -20.36 26.04 -0.30
C THR A 561 -20.28 25.54 1.15
N LYS A 562 -19.08 25.40 1.72
CA LYS A 562 -18.88 24.92 3.09
C LYS A 562 -18.65 26.05 4.07
N THR A 563 -19.26 25.97 5.25
CA THR A 563 -18.94 26.86 6.37
C THR A 563 -17.47 26.70 6.77
N LEU A 564 -16.71 27.79 6.74
CA LEU A 564 -15.30 27.80 7.10
C LEU A 564 -15.14 27.63 8.63
N LYS A 565 -14.34 26.64 9.07
CA LYS A 565 -14.03 26.37 10.47
C LYS A 565 -12.62 26.87 10.83
N ASP A 566 -12.43 27.34 12.06
CA ASP A 566 -11.13 27.87 12.52
C ASP A 566 -10.00 26.85 12.52
N GLU A 567 -10.32 25.55 12.63
CA GLU A 567 -9.36 24.44 12.64
C GLU A 567 -8.92 23.99 11.24
N GLN A 568 -9.48 24.56 10.17
CA GLN A 568 -9.13 24.17 8.79
C GLN A 568 -7.89 24.91 8.30
N ASN A 569 -7.11 24.28 7.41
CA ASN A 569 -6.00 24.94 6.72
C ASN A 569 -6.51 25.87 5.61
N LEU A 570 -6.95 27.08 6.00
CA LEU A 570 -7.55 28.05 5.08
C LEU A 570 -6.58 28.58 4.01
N ILE A 571 -5.28 28.62 4.31
CA ILE A 571 -4.23 28.96 3.32
C ILE A 571 -4.15 27.87 2.25
N GLY A 572 -4.20 26.60 2.66
CA GLY A 572 -4.24 25.46 1.74
C GLY A 572 -5.51 25.44 0.88
N LEU A 573 -6.67 25.73 1.48
CA LEU A 573 -7.94 25.82 0.76
C LEU A 573 -7.93 26.95 -0.29
N LEU A 574 -7.37 28.11 0.03
CA LEU A 574 -7.24 29.22 -0.94
C LEU A 574 -6.28 28.83 -2.09
N SER A 575 -5.17 28.16 -1.78
CA SER A 575 -4.25 27.65 -2.78
C SER A 575 -4.90 26.59 -3.68
N GLU A 576 -5.75 25.72 -3.12
CA GLU A 576 -6.52 24.72 -3.87
C GLU A 576 -7.51 25.37 -4.84
N LEU A 577 -8.20 26.45 -4.43
CA LEU A 577 -9.05 27.24 -5.31
C LEU A 577 -8.25 27.91 -6.43
N CYS A 578 -7.11 28.53 -6.12
CA CYS A 578 -6.24 29.12 -7.14
C CYS A 578 -5.81 28.08 -8.18
N GLN A 579 -5.47 26.86 -7.75
CA GLN A 579 -5.12 25.77 -8.66
C GLN A 579 -6.32 25.26 -9.46
N ALA A 580 -7.47 25.07 -8.80
CA ALA A 580 -8.69 24.55 -9.43
C ALA A 580 -9.22 25.48 -10.52
N PHE A 581 -9.14 26.79 -10.30
CA PHE A 581 -9.64 27.81 -11.23
C PHE A 581 -8.53 28.47 -12.07
N GLN A 582 -7.27 28.02 -11.93
CA GLN A 582 -6.10 28.56 -12.62
C GLN A 582 -5.90 30.06 -12.37
N TRP A 583 -6.27 30.55 -11.20
CA TRP A 583 -5.98 31.90 -10.77
C TRP A 583 -4.51 32.06 -10.36
N PRO A 584 -3.93 33.27 -10.41
CA PRO A 584 -2.64 33.55 -9.80
C PRO A 584 -2.63 33.13 -8.33
N SER A 585 -1.48 32.74 -7.81
CA SER A 585 -1.37 32.42 -6.38
C SER A 585 -1.61 33.65 -5.53
N ALA A 586 -2.33 33.48 -4.41
CA ALA A 586 -2.56 34.57 -3.48
C ALA A 586 -1.25 35.11 -2.91
N GLU A 587 -1.09 36.43 -2.90
CA GLU A 587 0.07 37.14 -2.36
C GLU A 587 -0.20 37.56 -0.92
N TYR A 588 0.85 37.57 -0.10
CA TYR A 588 0.76 37.89 1.33
C TYR A 588 1.82 38.93 1.71
N GLU A 589 1.36 40.11 2.15
CA GLU A 589 2.21 41.15 2.68
C GLU A 589 2.07 41.25 4.19
N PHE A 590 3.19 41.42 4.89
CA PHE A 590 3.24 41.51 6.34
C PHE A 590 3.69 42.93 6.77
N SER A 591 3.03 43.45 7.81
CA SER A 591 3.48 44.64 8.51
C SER A 591 3.50 44.38 10.02
N ASP A 592 4.54 44.84 10.69
CA ASP A 592 4.67 44.73 12.13
C ASP A 592 3.97 45.94 12.81
N ALA A 593 3.11 45.64 13.80
CA ALA A 593 2.54 46.62 14.72
C ALA A 593 3.03 46.30 16.15
N GLU A 594 3.09 47.24 17.03
CA GLU A 594 3.84 47.19 18.31
C GLU A 594 3.64 45.96 19.20
N ASP A 595 2.55 45.16 19.01
CA ASP A 595 2.32 43.89 19.74
C ASP A 595 1.69 42.75 18.87
N GLU A 596 1.41 43.01 17.61
CA GLU A 596 0.77 42.00 16.73
C GLU A 596 1.32 42.06 15.31
N PHE A 597 1.33 40.90 14.62
CA PHE A 597 1.61 40.81 13.19
C PHE A 597 0.34 41.08 12.38
N SER A 598 0.38 42.05 11.46
CA SER A 598 -0.68 42.25 10.48
C SER A 598 -0.29 41.61 9.15
N CYS A 599 -1.22 40.88 8.53
CA CYS A 599 -1.05 40.27 7.22
C CYS A 599 -2.19 40.73 6.29
N GLU A 600 -1.83 41.13 5.09
CA GLU A 600 -2.77 41.37 3.99
C GLU A 600 -2.61 40.28 2.95
N CYS A 601 -3.72 39.62 2.62
CA CYS A 601 -3.80 38.60 1.57
C CYS A 601 -4.48 39.24 0.35
N GLN A 602 -3.89 39.16 -0.82
CA GLN A 602 -4.41 39.67 -2.08
C GLN A 602 -4.54 38.54 -3.10
N LEU A 603 -5.65 38.50 -3.82
CA LEU A 603 -5.93 37.50 -4.85
C LEU A 603 -6.61 38.18 -6.06
N GLU A 604 -6.09 37.94 -7.25
CA GLU A 604 -6.75 38.28 -8.50
C GLU A 604 -7.53 37.05 -8.99
N ALA A 605 -8.87 37.17 -9.00
CA ALA A 605 -9.79 36.12 -9.41
C ALA A 605 -10.99 36.71 -10.14
N MET A 606 -11.52 36.04 -11.17
CA MET A 606 -12.70 36.45 -11.90
C MET A 606 -12.64 37.89 -12.49
N ASN A 607 -11.46 38.36 -12.87
CA ASN A 607 -11.15 39.74 -13.30
C ASN A 607 -11.38 40.81 -12.21
N GLU A 608 -11.45 40.43 -10.95
CA GLU A 608 -11.57 41.29 -9.78
C GLU A 608 -10.41 41.03 -8.81
N ARG A 609 -10.13 42.02 -7.96
CA ARG A 609 -9.09 41.91 -6.92
C ARG A 609 -9.75 41.78 -5.57
N PHE A 610 -9.52 40.67 -4.91
CA PHE A 610 -9.96 40.37 -3.55
C PHE A 610 -8.83 40.66 -2.58
N SER A 611 -9.13 41.32 -1.46
CA SER A 611 -8.12 41.54 -0.43
C SER A 611 -8.70 41.31 0.95
N GLY A 612 -7.91 40.71 1.83
CA GLY A 612 -8.28 40.44 3.21
C GLY A 612 -7.13 40.77 4.16
N LYS A 613 -7.38 41.64 5.15
CA LYS A 613 -6.40 42.07 6.15
C LYS A 613 -6.78 41.54 7.52
N ALA A 614 -5.82 40.98 8.25
CA ALA A 614 -6.06 40.49 9.60
C ALA A 614 -4.78 40.56 10.45
N SER A 615 -4.95 40.71 11.77
CA SER A 615 -3.89 40.77 12.73
C SER A 615 -3.97 39.63 13.73
N ALA A 616 -2.82 39.18 14.25
CA ALA A 616 -2.74 38.15 15.26
C ALA A 616 -1.35 38.17 15.98
N PRO A 617 -1.26 37.62 17.22
CA PRO A 617 0.00 37.54 17.97
C PRO A 617 1.09 36.70 17.31
N LYS A 618 0.75 35.87 16.34
CA LYS A 618 1.69 35.03 15.57
C LYS A 618 1.54 35.30 14.07
N LYS A 619 2.64 35.48 13.37
CA LYS A 619 2.71 35.75 11.93
C LYS A 619 1.91 34.75 11.08
N GLN A 620 1.97 33.46 11.41
CA GLN A 620 1.24 32.41 10.69
C GLN A 620 -0.27 32.47 10.95
N LEU A 621 -0.69 32.88 12.14
CA LEU A 621 -2.12 33.03 12.47
C LEU A 621 -2.71 34.28 11.79
N ALA A 622 -1.94 35.39 11.68
CA ALA A 622 -2.34 36.56 10.91
C ALA A 622 -2.54 36.20 9.43
N LYS A 623 -1.61 35.44 8.85
CA LYS A 623 -1.71 34.93 7.46
C LYS A 623 -2.97 34.07 7.25
N HIS A 624 -3.24 33.18 8.20
CA HIS A 624 -4.39 32.27 8.15
C HIS A 624 -5.73 33.04 8.22
N ARG A 625 -5.82 34.06 9.08
CA ARG A 625 -7.00 34.92 9.21
C ARG A 625 -7.19 35.81 7.98
N ALA A 626 -6.12 36.34 7.39
CA ALA A 626 -6.19 37.12 6.16
C ALA A 626 -6.70 36.29 4.98
N ALA A 627 -6.23 35.04 4.83
CA ALA A 627 -6.74 34.08 3.84
C ALA A 627 -8.24 33.78 4.05
N ARG A 628 -8.72 33.73 5.30
CA ARG A 628 -10.13 33.55 5.62
C ARG A 628 -11.01 34.68 5.04
N VAL A 629 -10.59 35.93 5.25
CA VAL A 629 -11.34 37.08 4.74
C VAL A 629 -11.50 37.03 3.21
N VAL A 630 -10.45 36.62 2.50
CA VAL A 630 -10.53 36.46 1.04
C VAL A 630 -11.44 35.28 0.65
N LEU A 631 -11.39 34.16 1.37
CA LEU A 631 -12.29 33.03 1.12
C LEU A 631 -13.76 33.38 1.38
N GLU A 632 -14.07 34.18 2.41
CA GLU A 632 -15.42 34.65 2.72
C GLU A 632 -15.94 35.64 1.67
N GLN A 633 -15.08 36.39 1.00
CA GLN A 633 -15.44 37.26 -0.12
C GLN A 633 -15.73 36.49 -1.42
N LEU A 634 -15.11 35.30 -1.57
CA LEU A 634 -15.31 34.41 -2.72
C LEU A 634 -16.57 33.53 -2.59
N GLN A 635 -17.13 33.38 -1.38
CA GLN A 635 -18.37 32.64 -1.09
C GLN A 635 -19.60 33.47 -1.41
#